data_3ecd019c53e74b7b3d94d7d56ef26d7a
#
_entry.id   3ecd019c53e74b7b3d94d7d56ef26d7a
#
_cell.length_a   1.000
_cell.length_b   1.000
_cell.length_c   1.000
_cell.angle_alpha   90.00
_cell.angle_beta   90.00
_cell.angle_gamma   90.00
#
_symmetry.space_group_name_H-M   'P 1'
#
loop_
_entity.id
_entity.type
_entity.pdbx_description
1 polymer ?
#
loop_
_entity_poly.entity_id
_entity_poly.type
_entity_poly.pdbx_seq_one_letter_code
_entity_poly.pdbx_strand_id
1 'polypeptide(L)'
;VKIEAGTRKDATMGKAILEELEAVVGEGNVAAAPEEAGGGFLKAGSKNPEWIRVAPGTTEQVQAIVNLARENKIGILTCTNRYALAEDLCRRGILIDFARLNKVERVDTRNLVAHVERGVTWKRLKAALKPLGVKTYAPVAANSSSVVETIVARAVGKGITKFPDYPLMNMKVVLADGDVLKTGTHGFNEAAADGRNEGGPNLSQWHVGADDIFGVVTRASIMLWPVCEARSCLVYGFEEIDEVLKALKEIPRTELGVEYVAINRASLQRLLGGAGDGFPAWSLVVGFEGRQKLVSHNEDRAGRLLEKYDGSRKDSLVPAMTEQLDETWMEASDNHTAFFARFPRVIELDEKVQEAAEAARVGRADVGKILVSVDRGRAVYAVYDWFCEEDCAAALESLNLSLVDLGAFFDRPHGSLGRKIYTGIPNHLPVLRRIKGFLDPENVLNPGRILREEDKAWDPPKVPEGEIGLTVSNLKEVVGKLRACVGEPWVSDNPVDLISHGRDFTVFSGERPNVVILPESTEQVQQIMRIAYEHGIPVVPQTTGFNHGGLTISRKGGILVDLRRMDRVCTVDDEAMTVTVSPAVRMRYVWWEAVKYKATEGVHLKPILPLTLGSVSLLSNYVARGAPGTAAKHGNATEVTVKMTWVLPNGEVFEVGPGAIPGIGNLPIQYCPGPEINGMFFNADGQFGICTELTTKLYPEYDNVVELEELLTGSCLEPDGHKAFCKIVDATYDVARENITEFMYKGHPGAFALGVASKMEGISIKDALNMSPRHPLALMVSGFDAEEIAIKKEILKEILEKHTMYIIDPS
;
A
#
# COMPACT_ATOMS: atom_id res chain seq x y z
N VAL A 1 -4.86 33.99 15.47
CA VAL A 1 -4.49 35.43 15.44
C VAL A 1 -5.29 36.08 14.31
N LYS A 2 -6.24 36.95 14.62
CA LYS A 2 -6.95 37.79 13.65
C LYS A 2 -5.92 38.71 12.99
N ILE A 3 -5.60 38.46 11.73
CA ILE A 3 -4.79 39.39 10.92
C ILE A 3 -5.78 40.39 10.33
N GLU A 4 -5.73 41.62 10.83
CA GLU A 4 -6.46 42.80 10.30
C GLU A 4 -5.88 43.18 8.94
N ALA A 5 -6.76 43.68 8.09
CA ALA A 5 -6.47 44.10 6.72
C ALA A 5 -5.27 45.03 6.57
N GLY A 6 -4.42 44.67 5.62
CA GLY A 6 -3.35 45.34 4.91
C GLY A 6 -2.84 46.70 5.39
N THR A 7 -1.65 46.73 5.96
CA THR A 7 -0.87 47.93 6.17
C THR A 7 0.28 48.00 5.09
N ARG A 8 0.83 49.20 4.86
CA ARG A 8 1.99 49.43 3.96
C ARG A 8 3.19 48.50 4.24
N LYS A 9 3.31 47.93 5.44
CA LYS A 9 4.33 46.91 5.80
C LYS A 9 4.14 45.61 5.06
N ASP A 10 2.91 45.14 4.82
CA ASP A 10 2.61 43.89 4.15
C ASP A 10 3.02 43.89 2.67
N ALA A 11 2.80 45.03 2.00
CA ALA A 11 3.22 45.24 0.59
C ALA A 11 4.75 45.24 0.41
N THR A 12 5.49 45.76 1.41
CA THR A 12 6.97 45.79 1.39
C THR A 12 7.54 44.39 1.68
N MET A 13 6.94 43.62 2.59
CA MET A 13 7.35 42.27 2.90
C MET A 13 7.09 41.33 1.72
N GLY A 14 5.96 41.46 1.03
CA GLY A 14 5.64 40.71 -0.17
C GLY A 14 6.66 40.91 -1.31
N LYS A 15 7.15 42.12 -1.50
CA LYS A 15 8.17 42.46 -2.51
C LYS A 15 9.54 41.89 -2.18
N ALA A 16 9.96 41.92 -0.91
CA ALA A 16 11.23 41.31 -0.48
C ALA A 16 11.25 39.78 -0.66
N ILE A 17 10.17 39.09 -0.33
CA ILE A 17 10.04 37.66 -0.52
C ILE A 17 10.06 37.30 -2.01
N LEU A 18 9.43 38.09 -2.85
CA LEU A 18 9.43 37.88 -4.29
C LEU A 18 10.86 37.95 -4.85
N GLU A 19 11.63 38.98 -4.46
CA GLU A 19 13.04 39.14 -4.86
C GLU A 19 13.93 37.98 -4.33
N GLU A 20 13.70 37.51 -3.15
CA GLU A 20 14.43 36.34 -2.58
C GLU A 20 14.06 35.03 -3.32
N LEU A 21 12.81 34.82 -3.66
CA LEU A 21 12.37 33.66 -4.48
C LEU A 21 12.95 33.73 -5.89
N GLU A 22 12.99 34.91 -6.50
CA GLU A 22 13.64 35.13 -7.80
C GLU A 22 15.15 34.82 -7.74
N ALA A 23 15.82 35.18 -6.66
CA ALA A 23 17.22 34.82 -6.45
C ALA A 23 17.45 33.31 -6.36
N VAL A 24 16.49 32.57 -5.81
CA VAL A 24 16.56 31.09 -5.68
C VAL A 24 16.31 30.39 -7.01
N VAL A 25 15.25 30.75 -7.74
CA VAL A 25 14.79 29.98 -8.91
C VAL A 25 15.10 30.66 -10.25
N GLY A 26 15.58 31.90 -10.25
CA GLY A 26 15.84 32.75 -11.41
C GLY A 26 14.62 33.57 -11.82
N GLU A 27 14.90 34.74 -12.41
CA GLU A 27 13.89 35.65 -12.98
C GLU A 27 12.99 34.90 -13.98
N GLY A 28 11.69 35.19 -14.00
CA GLY A 28 10.71 34.53 -14.86
C GLY A 28 10.17 33.19 -14.36
N ASN A 29 10.70 32.68 -13.25
CA ASN A 29 10.19 31.45 -12.60
C ASN A 29 9.40 31.73 -11.31
N VAL A 30 9.15 33.02 -11.03
CA VAL A 30 8.31 33.51 -9.96
C VAL A 30 7.23 34.38 -10.56
N ALA A 31 6.00 34.24 -10.18
CA ALA A 31 4.91 35.11 -10.60
C ALA A 31 3.93 35.29 -9.42
N ALA A 32 3.43 36.52 -9.25
CA ALA A 32 2.22 36.69 -8.47
C ALA A 32 1.14 35.84 -9.14
N ALA A 33 0.48 34.94 -8.42
CA ALA A 33 -0.49 34.04 -9.02
C ALA A 33 -1.66 34.82 -9.58
N PRO A 34 -1.84 34.90 -10.92
CA PRO A 34 -2.93 35.64 -11.53
C PRO A 34 -4.23 34.88 -11.37
N GLU A 35 -5.35 35.61 -11.37
CA GLU A 35 -6.71 35.07 -11.46
C GLU A 35 -6.93 34.17 -12.69
N GLU A 36 -6.01 34.19 -13.66
CA GLU A 36 -6.10 33.52 -14.97
C GLU A 36 -4.95 32.56 -15.28
N ALA A 37 -4.23 32.01 -14.30
CA ALA A 37 -3.26 30.93 -14.61
C ALA A 37 -4.02 29.79 -15.26
N GLY A 38 -4.12 29.81 -16.58
CA GLY A 38 -4.93 28.94 -17.42
C GLY A 38 -4.76 27.48 -17.07
N GLY A 39 -5.83 26.84 -16.69
CA GLY A 39 -5.86 25.43 -16.38
C GLY A 39 -6.53 25.01 -15.08
N GLY A 40 -7.57 25.70 -14.62
CA GLY A 40 -8.50 25.17 -13.61
C GLY A 40 -7.96 25.06 -12.18
N PHE A 41 -6.81 25.64 -11.84
CA PHE A 41 -6.20 25.54 -10.51
C PHE A 41 -6.90 26.35 -9.42
N LEU A 42 -7.64 27.37 -9.78
CA LEU A 42 -8.31 28.29 -8.86
C LEU A 42 -9.75 28.51 -9.32
N LYS A 43 -10.55 27.43 -9.40
CA LYS A 43 -12.00 27.63 -9.47
C LYS A 43 -12.52 28.04 -8.10
N ALA A 44 -12.80 29.28 -8.05
CA ALA A 44 -13.87 30.05 -7.44
C ALA A 44 -14.28 29.70 -6.00
N GLY A 45 -14.12 30.65 -5.17
CA GLY A 45 -14.67 30.83 -3.82
C GLY A 45 -13.87 31.83 -3.05
N SER A 46 -12.55 31.88 -3.19
CA SER A 46 -11.71 32.83 -2.49
C SER A 46 -11.61 34.14 -3.26
N LYS A 47 -12.26 35.17 -2.77
CA LYS A 47 -12.02 36.56 -3.21
C LYS A 47 -10.56 36.90 -2.91
N ASN A 48 -9.72 36.97 -3.98
CA ASN A 48 -8.31 37.37 -3.98
C ASN A 48 -7.36 36.57 -3.10
N PRO A 49 -6.90 35.36 -3.51
CA PRO A 49 -5.75 34.74 -2.85
C PRO A 49 -4.45 35.46 -3.26
N GLU A 50 -3.71 35.97 -2.28
CA GLU A 50 -2.37 36.55 -2.52
C GLU A 50 -1.32 35.42 -2.51
N TRP A 51 -1.25 34.62 -3.60
CA TRP A 51 -0.28 33.54 -3.77
C TRP A 51 0.88 33.99 -4.66
N ILE A 52 2.09 33.57 -4.30
CA ILE A 52 3.28 33.65 -5.15
C ILE A 52 3.53 32.26 -5.72
N ARG A 53 3.37 32.11 -7.03
CA ARG A 53 3.75 30.89 -7.76
C ARG A 53 5.25 30.88 -7.98
N VAL A 54 5.90 29.76 -7.61
CA VAL A 54 7.33 29.55 -7.82
C VAL A 54 7.57 28.22 -8.50
N ALA A 55 8.42 28.20 -9.54
CA ALA A 55 8.72 27.01 -10.32
C ALA A 55 10.19 26.59 -10.13
N PRO A 56 10.51 25.75 -9.11
CA PRO A 56 11.86 25.22 -8.91
C PRO A 56 12.25 24.21 -9.99
N GLY A 57 13.53 24.16 -10.34
CA GLY A 57 14.10 23.21 -11.28
C GLY A 57 14.97 22.13 -10.64
N THR A 58 15.22 22.20 -9.32
CA THR A 58 16.01 21.22 -8.57
C THR A 58 15.47 21.01 -7.16
N THR A 59 15.84 19.91 -6.51
CA THR A 59 15.50 19.64 -5.11
C THR A 59 16.08 20.70 -4.17
N GLU A 60 17.30 21.18 -4.44
CA GLU A 60 17.98 22.22 -3.65
C GLU A 60 17.24 23.55 -3.71
N GLN A 61 16.63 23.88 -4.84
CA GLN A 61 15.76 25.06 -4.94
C GLN A 61 14.48 24.87 -4.11
N VAL A 62 13.91 23.66 -4.06
CA VAL A 62 12.77 23.36 -3.17
C VAL A 62 13.18 23.51 -1.70
N GLN A 63 14.38 23.06 -1.31
CA GLN A 63 14.92 23.25 0.05
C GLN A 63 15.03 24.74 0.42
N ALA A 64 15.59 25.53 -0.51
CA ALA A 64 15.73 26.98 -0.28
C ALA A 64 14.36 27.66 -0.13
N ILE A 65 13.37 27.29 -0.93
CA ILE A 65 11.99 27.80 -0.83
C ILE A 65 11.37 27.42 0.53
N VAL A 66 11.53 26.17 0.97
CA VAL A 66 10.99 25.68 2.25
C VAL A 66 11.63 26.47 3.42
N ASN A 67 12.95 26.64 3.41
CA ASN A 67 13.66 27.41 4.43
C ASN A 67 13.20 28.87 4.49
N LEU A 68 13.10 29.51 3.31
CA LEU A 68 12.61 30.89 3.20
C LEU A 68 11.17 31.02 3.73
N ALA A 69 10.32 30.08 3.41
CA ALA A 69 8.93 30.07 3.87
C ALA A 69 8.85 29.87 5.40
N ARG A 70 9.67 28.98 5.96
CA ARG A 70 9.76 28.75 7.42
C ARG A 70 10.24 30.00 8.15
N GLU A 71 11.35 30.61 7.70
CA GLU A 71 11.92 31.80 8.31
C GLU A 71 10.94 32.98 8.32
N ASN A 72 10.12 33.09 7.29
CA ASN A 72 9.11 34.13 7.14
C ASN A 72 7.72 33.72 7.65
N LYS A 73 7.54 32.48 8.15
CA LYS A 73 6.26 31.93 8.61
C LYS A 73 5.16 31.99 7.55
N ILE A 74 5.51 31.59 6.33
CA ILE A 74 4.63 31.59 5.17
C ILE A 74 4.26 30.16 4.85
N GLY A 75 2.97 29.89 4.64
CA GLY A 75 2.49 28.59 4.21
C GLY A 75 2.90 28.28 2.78
N ILE A 76 3.32 27.02 2.55
CA ILE A 76 3.57 26.47 1.22
C ILE A 76 2.40 25.59 0.81
N LEU A 77 1.92 25.74 -0.42
CA LEU A 77 1.09 24.75 -1.08
C LEU A 77 1.87 24.11 -2.21
N THR A 78 1.75 22.79 -2.28
CA THR A 78 2.21 22.02 -3.42
C THR A 78 1.02 21.79 -4.35
N CYS A 79 1.27 21.91 -5.66
CA CYS A 79 0.26 21.63 -6.66
C CYS A 79 0.19 20.11 -6.84
N THR A 80 -0.78 19.49 -6.22
CA THR A 80 -1.17 18.10 -6.48
C THR A 80 -2.43 18.13 -7.31
N ASN A 81 -2.39 17.65 -8.53
CA ASN A 81 -3.54 17.52 -9.44
C ASN A 81 -4.70 18.50 -9.20
N ARG A 82 -5.45 18.88 -10.20
CA ARG A 82 -6.54 19.87 -10.24
C ARG A 82 -7.61 19.85 -9.13
N TYR A 83 -7.45 18.99 -8.10
CA TYR A 83 -8.43 18.84 -7.03
C TYR A 83 -8.30 19.93 -5.99
N ALA A 84 -9.25 20.83 -6.08
CA ALA A 84 -9.75 21.71 -5.04
C ALA A 84 -8.70 22.23 -4.05
N LEU A 85 -8.24 23.42 -4.28
CA LEU A 85 -7.90 24.30 -3.18
C LEU A 85 -9.21 24.51 -2.41
N ALA A 86 -9.42 23.73 -1.34
CA ALA A 86 -10.58 23.85 -0.50
C ALA A 86 -10.64 25.27 0.10
N GLU A 87 -11.85 25.76 0.38
CA GLU A 87 -12.13 27.08 0.95
C GLU A 87 -11.34 27.38 2.25
N ASP A 88 -10.81 26.36 2.90
CA ASP A 88 -10.09 26.42 4.19
C ASP A 88 -8.58 26.63 4.07
N LEU A 89 -8.01 26.74 2.87
CA LEU A 89 -6.58 26.95 2.70
C LEU A 89 -6.18 28.40 3.04
N CYS A 90 -4.94 28.56 3.52
CA CYS A 90 -4.38 29.86 3.82
C CYS A 90 -4.60 30.86 2.68
N ARG A 91 -5.05 32.08 2.97
CA ARG A 91 -5.32 33.10 1.97
C ARG A 91 -4.05 33.66 1.31
N ARG A 92 -2.88 33.38 1.88
CA ARG A 92 -1.56 33.87 1.42
C ARG A 92 -0.54 32.77 1.54
N GLY A 93 0.37 32.63 0.55
CA GLY A 93 1.43 31.65 0.62
C GLY A 93 2.25 31.53 -0.65
N ILE A 94 3.10 30.53 -0.66
CA ILE A 94 3.91 30.15 -1.81
C ILE A 94 3.29 28.89 -2.44
N LEU A 95 2.98 28.97 -3.75
CA LEU A 95 2.54 27.82 -4.53
C LEU A 95 3.71 27.25 -5.32
N ILE A 96 4.14 26.05 -5.00
CA ILE A 96 5.21 25.35 -5.74
C ILE A 96 4.63 24.66 -6.97
N ASP A 97 5.12 25.04 -8.15
CA ASP A 97 4.84 24.40 -9.43
C ASP A 97 6.04 23.57 -9.89
N PHE A 98 5.84 22.25 -9.98
CA PHE A 98 6.90 21.31 -10.32
C PHE A 98 7.15 21.13 -11.83
N ALA A 99 6.55 21.94 -12.71
CA ALA A 99 6.66 21.78 -14.16
C ALA A 99 8.12 21.78 -14.68
N ARG A 100 9.05 22.45 -13.99
CA ARG A 100 10.49 22.48 -14.34
C ARG A 100 11.30 21.32 -13.75
N LEU A 101 10.81 20.70 -12.68
CA LEU A 101 11.42 19.53 -12.05
C LEU A 101 10.94 18.27 -12.78
N ASN A 102 11.36 18.07 -14.04
CA ASN A 102 10.69 17.18 -14.97
C ASN A 102 11.64 16.21 -15.72
N LYS A 103 12.78 15.85 -15.15
CA LYS A 103 13.74 14.93 -15.77
C LYS A 103 13.42 13.48 -15.43
N VAL A 104 13.51 12.61 -16.44
CA VAL A 104 13.75 11.19 -16.24
C VAL A 104 15.26 11.05 -16.07
N GLU A 105 15.74 10.97 -14.82
CA GLU A 105 17.15 11.07 -14.49
C GLU A 105 17.93 9.84 -14.95
N ARG A 106 17.35 8.66 -14.72
CA ARG A 106 17.99 7.38 -15.04
C ARG A 106 16.92 6.31 -15.25
N VAL A 107 17.16 5.43 -16.20
CA VAL A 107 16.41 4.17 -16.36
C VAL A 107 17.38 3.02 -16.24
N ASP A 108 17.21 2.19 -15.24
CA ASP A 108 17.99 0.99 -15.02
C ASP A 108 17.21 -0.22 -15.51
N THR A 109 17.51 -0.68 -16.72
CA THR A 109 16.80 -1.81 -17.33
C THR A 109 17.21 -3.16 -16.74
N ARG A 110 18.34 -3.24 -16.04
CA ARG A 110 18.78 -4.45 -15.35
C ARG A 110 18.01 -4.63 -14.03
N ASN A 111 17.93 -3.57 -13.23
CA ASN A 111 17.21 -3.60 -11.94
C ASN A 111 15.72 -3.25 -12.09
N LEU A 112 15.28 -2.90 -13.31
CA LEU A 112 13.90 -2.52 -13.62
C LEU A 112 13.39 -1.36 -12.77
N VAL A 113 14.14 -0.26 -12.75
CA VAL A 113 13.80 0.95 -12.01
C VAL A 113 14.01 2.19 -12.86
N ALA A 114 13.11 3.15 -12.79
CA ALA A 114 13.27 4.50 -13.32
C ALA A 114 13.29 5.52 -12.20
N HIS A 115 14.24 6.44 -12.25
CA HIS A 115 14.33 7.60 -11.35
C HIS A 115 13.73 8.80 -12.03
N VAL A 116 12.66 9.35 -11.46
CA VAL A 116 11.89 10.43 -12.07
C VAL A 116 11.68 11.59 -11.11
N GLU A 117 11.85 12.81 -11.61
CA GLU A 117 11.48 14.02 -10.90
C GLU A 117 9.97 14.23 -10.89
N ARG A 118 9.47 15.00 -9.93
CA ARG A 118 8.04 15.16 -9.67
C ARG A 118 7.21 15.68 -10.86
N GLY A 119 7.76 16.55 -11.68
CA GLY A 119 7.05 17.12 -12.86
C GLY A 119 7.06 16.22 -14.10
N VAL A 120 7.63 15.00 -14.02
CA VAL A 120 7.58 14.05 -15.14
C VAL A 120 6.16 13.55 -15.34
N THR A 121 5.62 13.75 -16.55
CA THR A 121 4.29 13.26 -16.92
C THR A 121 4.32 11.81 -17.39
N TRP A 122 3.18 11.10 -17.33
CA TRP A 122 3.03 9.74 -17.86
C TRP A 122 3.43 9.67 -19.33
N LYS A 123 3.00 10.64 -20.15
CA LYS A 123 3.38 10.73 -21.56
C LYS A 123 4.91 10.78 -21.75
N ARG A 124 5.61 11.58 -20.93
CA ARG A 124 7.06 11.72 -21.01
C ARG A 124 7.79 10.46 -20.56
N LEU A 125 7.32 9.84 -19.47
CA LEU A 125 7.91 8.59 -18.98
C LEU A 125 7.75 7.47 -20.00
N LYS A 126 6.54 7.23 -20.52
CA LYS A 126 6.28 6.22 -21.56
C LYS A 126 7.18 6.41 -22.78
N ALA A 127 7.34 7.64 -23.25
CA ALA A 127 8.23 7.94 -24.37
C ALA A 127 9.70 7.61 -24.09
N ALA A 128 10.17 7.80 -22.85
CA ALA A 128 11.53 7.45 -22.44
C ALA A 128 11.73 5.94 -22.28
N LEU A 129 10.73 5.19 -21.83
CA LEU A 129 10.81 3.75 -21.57
C LEU A 129 10.68 2.90 -22.85
N LYS A 130 9.84 3.33 -23.80
CA LYS A 130 9.55 2.58 -25.03
C LYS A 130 10.78 2.08 -25.81
N PRO A 131 11.81 2.92 -26.10
CA PRO A 131 13.01 2.46 -26.84
C PRO A 131 13.88 1.49 -26.05
N LEU A 132 13.68 1.39 -24.74
CA LEU A 132 14.47 0.52 -23.84
C LEU A 132 13.81 -0.85 -23.61
N GLY A 133 12.64 -1.12 -24.20
CA GLY A 133 11.92 -2.38 -24.05
C GLY A 133 11.40 -2.64 -22.64
N VAL A 134 11.16 -1.56 -21.87
CA VAL A 134 10.59 -1.62 -20.53
C VAL A 134 9.36 -0.73 -20.42
N LYS A 135 8.48 -1.04 -19.46
CA LYS A 135 7.24 -0.30 -19.21
C LYS A 135 6.96 -0.18 -17.73
N THR A 136 6.01 0.66 -17.37
CA THR A 136 5.34 0.66 -16.07
C THR A 136 3.84 0.71 -16.29
N TYR A 137 3.07 0.12 -15.38
CA TYR A 137 1.61 0.09 -15.50
C TYR A 137 1.04 1.49 -15.28
N ALA A 138 0.28 1.95 -16.26
CA ALA A 138 -0.40 3.23 -16.17
C ALA A 138 -1.63 3.14 -15.26
N PRO A 139 -1.83 4.11 -14.36
CA PRO A 139 -3.04 4.19 -13.57
C PRO A 139 -4.24 4.68 -14.41
N VAL A 140 -5.42 4.57 -13.82
CA VAL A 140 -6.61 5.27 -14.30
C VAL A 140 -6.44 6.77 -13.99
N ALA A 141 -5.74 7.49 -14.87
CA ALA A 141 -5.39 8.90 -14.73
C ALA A 141 -5.15 9.52 -16.10
N ALA A 142 -4.96 10.85 -16.18
CA ALA A 142 -4.65 11.50 -17.45
C ALA A 142 -3.16 11.38 -17.83
N ASN A 143 -2.86 11.26 -19.12
CA ASN A 143 -1.49 11.20 -19.65
C ASN A 143 -0.65 12.45 -19.33
N SER A 144 -1.29 13.57 -19.10
CA SER A 144 -0.66 14.85 -18.68
C SER A 144 -0.34 14.91 -17.19
N SER A 145 -0.86 13.97 -16.38
CA SER A 145 -0.62 13.96 -14.95
C SER A 145 0.82 13.59 -14.62
N SER A 146 1.34 14.14 -13.52
CA SER A 146 2.64 13.76 -12.97
C SER A 146 2.65 12.30 -12.53
N VAL A 147 3.72 11.58 -12.89
CA VAL A 147 3.93 10.19 -12.47
C VAL A 147 4.08 10.10 -10.95
N VAL A 148 4.93 10.94 -10.36
CA VAL A 148 5.19 10.94 -8.92
C VAL A 148 3.92 11.31 -8.15
N GLU A 149 3.23 12.35 -8.56
CA GLU A 149 1.99 12.77 -7.88
C GLU A 149 0.90 11.70 -7.93
N THR A 150 0.69 11.07 -9.08
CA THR A 150 -0.34 10.02 -9.22
C THR A 150 0.00 8.80 -8.37
N ILE A 151 1.27 8.38 -8.29
CA ILE A 151 1.70 7.26 -7.48
C ILE A 151 1.60 7.60 -5.99
N VAL A 152 2.13 8.76 -5.57
CA VAL A 152 2.06 9.20 -4.17
C VAL A 152 0.61 9.46 -3.74
N ALA A 153 -0.24 9.91 -4.66
CA ALA A 153 -1.67 10.07 -4.43
C ALA A 153 -2.48 8.75 -4.60
N ARG A 154 -1.83 7.60 -4.77
CA ARG A 154 -2.48 6.27 -4.89
C ARG A 154 -3.44 6.13 -6.08
N ALA A 155 -3.11 6.69 -7.24
CA ALA A 155 -3.93 6.47 -8.43
C ALA A 155 -4.00 4.98 -8.77
N VAL A 156 -5.22 4.47 -8.93
CA VAL A 156 -5.48 3.03 -9.09
C VAL A 156 -5.04 2.57 -10.47
N GLY A 157 -4.22 1.51 -10.51
CA GLY A 157 -3.86 0.83 -11.74
C GLY A 157 -4.98 -0.10 -12.24
N LYS A 158 -4.97 -0.42 -13.53
CA LYS A 158 -5.91 -1.38 -14.13
C LYS A 158 -5.52 -2.83 -13.88
N GLY A 159 -4.31 -3.05 -13.38
CA GLY A 159 -3.76 -4.39 -13.12
C GLY A 159 -4.31 -5.03 -11.86
N ILE A 160 -4.47 -6.35 -11.94
CA ILE A 160 -5.14 -7.16 -10.91
C ILE A 160 -4.39 -7.31 -9.61
N THR A 161 -3.08 -7.30 -9.70
CA THR A 161 -2.28 -7.98 -8.69
C THR A 161 -1.75 -7.07 -7.61
N LYS A 162 -1.85 -5.74 -7.75
CA LYS A 162 -1.07 -4.87 -6.86
C LYS A 162 -1.73 -3.52 -6.61
N PHE A 163 -1.39 -2.96 -5.45
CA PHE A 163 -1.89 -1.68 -4.99
C PHE A 163 -1.37 -0.51 -5.80
N PRO A 164 -2.04 0.64 -5.74
CA PRO A 164 -1.68 1.84 -6.48
C PRO A 164 -0.25 2.33 -6.27
N ASP A 165 0.33 2.14 -5.08
CA ASP A 165 1.71 2.54 -4.75
C ASP A 165 2.75 1.47 -5.05
N TYR A 166 2.34 0.31 -5.56
CA TYR A 166 3.25 -0.81 -5.80
C TYR A 166 4.49 -0.47 -6.64
N PRO A 167 4.41 0.41 -7.66
CA PRO A 167 5.60 0.80 -8.40
C PRO A 167 6.61 1.64 -7.62
N LEU A 168 6.23 2.22 -6.48
CA LEU A 168 7.11 3.09 -5.71
C LEU A 168 8.19 2.30 -4.96
N MET A 169 9.46 2.63 -5.20
CA MET A 169 10.61 2.01 -4.54
C MET A 169 11.18 2.89 -3.43
N ASN A 170 11.45 4.15 -3.73
CA ASN A 170 11.98 5.13 -2.80
C ASN A 170 11.69 6.56 -3.26
N MET A 171 11.90 7.52 -2.39
CA MET A 171 11.66 8.94 -2.65
C MET A 171 12.76 9.83 -2.09
N LYS A 172 12.88 11.04 -2.65
CA LYS A 172 13.52 12.21 -2.02
C LYS A 172 12.43 13.17 -1.57
N VAL A 173 12.46 13.54 -0.30
CA VAL A 173 11.47 14.38 0.34
C VAL A 173 12.16 15.53 1.04
N VAL A 174 11.75 16.76 0.78
CA VAL A 174 12.21 17.95 1.52
C VAL A 174 11.30 18.13 2.71
N LEU A 175 11.84 18.02 3.92
CA LEU A 175 11.12 18.21 5.17
C LEU A 175 10.91 19.70 5.49
N ALA A 176 10.08 20.01 6.49
CA ALA A 176 9.75 21.40 6.85
C ALA A 176 10.94 22.18 7.41
N ASP A 177 11.95 21.51 7.97
CA ASP A 177 13.22 22.11 8.41
C ASP A 177 14.22 22.36 7.28
N GLY A 178 13.88 21.95 6.04
CA GLY A 178 14.73 22.05 4.86
C GLY A 178 15.66 20.87 4.65
N ASP A 179 15.69 19.89 5.55
CA ASP A 179 16.47 18.67 5.36
C ASP A 179 15.89 17.78 4.27
N VAL A 180 16.75 16.98 3.61
CA VAL A 180 16.33 16.01 2.60
C VAL A 180 16.32 14.61 3.19
N LEU A 181 15.12 14.07 3.34
CA LEU A 181 14.90 12.67 3.65
C LEU A 181 15.00 11.84 2.37
N LYS A 182 15.83 10.80 2.41
CA LYS A 182 15.90 9.75 1.38
C LYS A 182 15.31 8.48 1.98
N THR A 183 14.29 7.95 1.34
CA THR A 183 13.58 6.76 1.83
C THR A 183 14.05 5.49 1.12
N GLY A 184 13.61 4.32 1.60
CA GLY A 184 14.01 3.03 1.07
C GLY A 184 15.50 2.76 1.30
N THR A 185 16.08 1.89 0.50
CA THR A 185 17.52 1.56 0.59
C THR A 185 18.43 2.76 0.32
N HIS A 186 17.96 3.79 -0.38
CA HIS A 186 18.71 5.02 -0.60
C HIS A 186 18.95 5.84 0.67
N GLY A 187 18.18 5.59 1.74
CA GLY A 187 18.44 6.14 3.07
C GLY A 187 19.78 5.70 3.64
N PHE A 188 20.24 4.49 3.29
CA PHE A 188 21.56 3.98 3.72
C PHE A 188 22.67 4.38 2.78
N ASN A 189 22.46 4.23 1.47
CA ASN A 189 23.47 4.53 0.46
C ASN A 189 22.79 4.75 -0.91
N GLU A 190 23.04 5.89 -1.54
CA GLU A 190 22.51 6.19 -2.89
C GLU A 190 23.03 5.24 -3.99
N ALA A 191 24.17 4.59 -3.77
CA ALA A 191 24.69 3.58 -4.68
C ALA A 191 24.11 2.18 -4.41
N ALA A 192 23.30 2.01 -3.37
CA ALA A 192 22.63 0.75 -3.11
C ALA A 192 21.61 0.44 -4.22
N ALA A 193 21.29 -0.83 -4.38
CA ALA A 193 20.19 -1.25 -5.24
C ALA A 193 18.88 -0.62 -4.74
N ASP A 194 18.02 -0.25 -5.67
CA ASP A 194 16.71 0.31 -5.35
C ASP A 194 15.86 -0.72 -4.60
N GLY A 195 15.49 -0.40 -3.37
CA GLY A 195 14.65 -1.24 -2.51
C GLY A 195 13.63 -0.38 -1.78
N ARG A 196 12.43 -0.96 -1.61
CA ARG A 196 11.29 -0.29 -0.99
C ARG A 196 11.44 -0.14 0.52
N ASN A 197 12.06 -1.12 1.16
CA ASN A 197 12.07 -1.22 2.60
C ASN A 197 13.39 -0.73 3.20
N GLU A 198 13.29 0.15 4.18
CA GLU A 198 14.37 0.53 5.09
C GLU A 198 14.64 -0.58 6.11
N GLY A 199 15.73 -0.46 6.87
CA GLY A 199 16.07 -1.35 7.99
C GLY A 199 15.22 -1.12 9.25
N GLY A 200 14.21 -0.28 9.21
CA GLY A 200 13.30 0.08 10.29
C GLY A 200 11.89 0.33 9.78
N PRO A 201 11.11 1.22 10.39
CA PRO A 201 9.83 1.67 9.88
C PRO A 201 9.88 2.12 8.43
N ASN A 202 8.82 1.91 7.66
CA ASN A 202 8.79 2.30 6.25
C ASN A 202 8.39 3.78 6.10
N LEU A 203 9.39 4.64 6.01
CA LEU A 203 9.19 6.09 5.90
C LEU A 203 8.60 6.52 4.54
N SER A 204 8.79 5.73 3.49
CA SER A 204 8.15 6.01 2.19
C SER A 204 6.63 6.06 2.31
N GLN A 205 6.04 5.15 3.09
CA GLN A 205 4.59 5.06 3.23
C GLN A 205 3.99 6.29 3.93
N TRP A 206 4.71 6.98 4.81
CA TRP A 206 4.22 8.19 5.47
C TRP A 206 3.85 9.31 4.49
N HIS A 207 4.52 9.35 3.36
CA HIS A 207 4.31 10.37 2.33
C HIS A 207 3.25 9.96 1.30
N VAL A 208 2.91 8.66 1.23
CA VAL A 208 1.85 8.15 0.36
C VAL A 208 0.48 8.55 0.93
N GLY A 209 -0.32 9.25 0.16
CA GLY A 209 -1.61 9.80 0.58
C GLY A 209 -1.54 11.00 1.54
N ALA A 210 -0.34 11.51 1.81
CA ALA A 210 -0.13 12.61 2.77
C ALA A 210 -0.34 14.00 2.18
N ASP A 211 -0.49 14.14 0.88
CA ASP A 211 -0.62 15.45 0.22
C ASP A 211 0.48 16.43 0.66
N ASP A 212 1.70 15.95 0.83
CA ASP A 212 2.89 16.70 1.25
C ASP A 212 2.79 17.42 2.62
N ILE A 213 1.86 17.04 3.50
CA ILE A 213 1.80 17.66 4.83
C ILE A 213 3.00 17.31 5.73
N PHE A 214 3.72 16.23 5.43
CA PHE A 214 4.89 15.76 6.17
C PHE A 214 6.22 16.06 5.49
N GLY A 215 6.20 16.53 4.25
CA GLY A 215 7.37 16.83 3.44
C GLY A 215 7.02 16.89 1.96
N VAL A 216 7.77 17.67 1.21
CA VAL A 216 7.57 17.87 -0.23
C VAL A 216 8.33 16.81 -1.00
N VAL A 217 7.61 15.89 -1.66
CA VAL A 217 8.23 14.87 -2.53
C VAL A 217 8.75 15.53 -3.80
N THR A 218 10.03 15.40 -4.07
CA THR A 218 10.68 16.01 -5.26
C THR A 218 11.06 15.00 -6.32
N ARG A 219 11.31 13.74 -5.93
CA ARG A 219 11.73 12.63 -6.80
C ARG A 219 11.19 11.30 -6.28
N ALA A 220 10.93 10.36 -7.19
CA ALA A 220 10.66 8.98 -6.86
C ALA A 220 11.44 8.02 -7.76
N SER A 221 11.73 6.82 -7.24
CA SER A 221 12.18 5.68 -7.99
C SER A 221 11.02 4.71 -8.19
N ILE A 222 10.79 4.30 -9.43
CA ILE A 222 9.59 3.58 -9.84
C ILE A 222 10.01 2.25 -10.45
N MET A 223 9.34 1.17 -10.03
CA MET A 223 9.52 -0.15 -10.61
C MET A 223 9.05 -0.21 -12.06
N LEU A 224 9.81 -0.92 -12.86
CA LEU A 224 9.52 -1.19 -14.25
C LEU A 224 9.29 -2.69 -14.47
N TRP A 225 8.72 -3.00 -15.61
CA TRP A 225 8.53 -4.35 -16.13
C TRP A 225 9.09 -4.44 -17.55
N PRO A 226 9.63 -5.58 -17.98
CA PRO A 226 9.97 -5.78 -19.37
C PRO A 226 8.68 -5.76 -20.22
N VAL A 227 8.79 -5.29 -21.45
CA VAL A 227 7.71 -5.45 -22.43
C VAL A 227 7.60 -6.94 -22.77
N CYS A 228 6.39 -7.49 -22.68
CA CYS A 228 6.13 -8.90 -22.92
C CYS A 228 6.15 -9.26 -24.41
N GLU A 229 6.36 -10.55 -24.72
CA GLU A 229 6.39 -11.09 -26.08
C GLU A 229 5.04 -10.95 -26.78
N ALA A 230 3.97 -11.25 -26.04
CA ALA A 230 2.61 -11.19 -26.54
C ALA A 230 1.70 -10.36 -25.65
N ARG A 231 0.70 -9.75 -26.28
CA ARG A 231 -0.34 -9.01 -25.62
C ARG A 231 -1.66 -9.13 -26.40
N SER A 232 -2.74 -9.36 -25.69
CA SER A 232 -4.07 -9.44 -26.25
C SER A 232 -5.14 -9.04 -25.25
N CYS A 233 -6.40 -8.99 -25.64
CA CYS A 233 -7.52 -8.88 -24.71
C CYS A 233 -8.75 -9.65 -25.21
N LEU A 234 -9.64 -9.98 -24.28
CA LEU A 234 -11.01 -10.34 -24.53
C LEU A 234 -11.91 -9.16 -24.19
N VAL A 235 -12.95 -8.96 -25.00
CA VAL A 235 -14.00 -7.97 -24.76
C VAL A 235 -15.35 -8.67 -24.79
N TYR A 236 -16.09 -8.59 -23.69
CA TYR A 236 -17.45 -9.12 -23.56
C TYR A 236 -18.43 -7.99 -23.29
N GLY A 237 -19.51 -7.93 -24.07
CA GLY A 237 -20.58 -6.96 -23.91
C GLY A 237 -21.71 -7.53 -23.05
N PHE A 238 -22.24 -6.72 -22.14
CA PHE A 238 -23.37 -7.03 -21.26
C PHE A 238 -24.42 -5.92 -21.34
N GLU A 239 -25.67 -6.26 -21.09
CA GLU A 239 -26.74 -5.27 -21.02
C GLU A 239 -27.01 -4.82 -19.57
N GLU A 240 -26.81 -5.70 -18.59
CA GLU A 240 -27.08 -5.44 -17.18
C GLU A 240 -25.80 -5.33 -16.33
N ILE A 241 -25.78 -4.40 -15.39
CA ILE A 241 -24.64 -4.17 -14.47
C ILE A 241 -24.39 -5.37 -13.57
N ASP A 242 -25.43 -6.08 -13.14
CA ASP A 242 -25.33 -7.25 -12.27
C ASP A 242 -24.44 -8.35 -12.89
N GLU A 243 -24.65 -8.64 -14.18
CA GLU A 243 -23.91 -9.71 -14.85
C GLU A 243 -22.43 -9.33 -15.05
N VAL A 244 -22.16 -8.07 -15.43
CA VAL A 244 -20.79 -7.63 -15.56
C VAL A 244 -20.07 -7.59 -14.20
N LEU A 245 -20.75 -7.25 -13.10
CA LEU A 245 -20.18 -7.27 -11.75
C LEU A 245 -19.86 -8.69 -11.28
N LYS A 246 -20.70 -9.69 -11.58
CA LYS A 246 -20.41 -11.10 -11.29
C LYS A 246 -19.14 -11.54 -12.00
N ALA A 247 -19.02 -11.26 -13.30
CA ALA A 247 -17.83 -11.59 -14.07
C ALA A 247 -16.60 -10.81 -13.57
N LEU A 248 -16.74 -9.51 -13.30
CA LEU A 248 -15.66 -8.65 -12.77
C LEU A 248 -15.20 -9.07 -11.37
N LYS A 249 -16.01 -9.76 -10.57
CA LYS A 249 -15.64 -10.34 -9.27
C LYS A 249 -14.91 -11.67 -9.43
N GLU A 250 -15.42 -12.58 -10.24
CA GLU A 250 -14.99 -13.98 -10.26
C GLU A 250 -13.81 -14.22 -11.20
N ILE A 251 -13.78 -13.61 -12.39
CA ILE A 251 -12.71 -13.83 -13.37
C ILE A 251 -11.34 -13.39 -12.85
N PRO A 252 -11.19 -12.23 -12.17
CA PRO A 252 -9.90 -11.84 -11.60
C PRO A 252 -9.33 -12.81 -10.57
N ARG A 253 -10.18 -13.58 -9.90
CA ARG A 253 -9.76 -14.61 -8.93
C ARG A 253 -8.99 -15.75 -9.60
N THR A 254 -9.18 -15.96 -10.89
CA THR A 254 -8.47 -16.98 -11.67
C THR A 254 -7.06 -16.57 -12.07
N GLU A 255 -6.72 -15.27 -11.92
CA GLU A 255 -5.42 -14.71 -12.32
C GLU A 255 -4.99 -15.00 -13.77
N LEU A 256 -5.91 -15.39 -14.64
CA LEU A 256 -5.63 -15.71 -16.05
C LEU A 256 -5.21 -14.49 -16.85
N GLY A 257 -5.79 -13.32 -16.54
CA GLY A 257 -5.42 -12.04 -17.15
C GLY A 257 -4.61 -11.15 -16.20
N VAL A 258 -4.21 -10.00 -16.70
CA VAL A 258 -3.45 -9.00 -15.95
C VAL A 258 -4.22 -7.70 -15.71
N GLU A 259 -5.22 -7.38 -16.54
CA GLU A 259 -6.10 -6.22 -16.40
C GLU A 259 -7.56 -6.66 -16.46
N TYR A 260 -8.42 -6.06 -15.61
CA TYR A 260 -9.86 -6.39 -15.56
C TYR A 260 -10.66 -5.12 -15.30
N VAL A 261 -11.29 -4.62 -16.33
CA VAL A 261 -12.01 -3.35 -16.30
C VAL A 261 -13.37 -3.51 -16.97
N ALA A 262 -14.42 -3.08 -16.28
CA ALA A 262 -15.72 -2.89 -16.87
C ALA A 262 -15.93 -1.41 -17.18
N ILE A 263 -16.40 -1.11 -18.39
CA ILE A 263 -16.62 0.25 -18.89
C ILE A 263 -18.02 0.33 -19.51
N ASN A 264 -18.77 1.38 -19.17
CA ASN A 264 -20.07 1.57 -19.79
C ASN A 264 -19.99 2.22 -21.17
N ARG A 265 -21.10 2.21 -21.89
CA ARG A 265 -21.20 2.77 -23.25
C ARG A 265 -20.69 4.20 -23.34
N ALA A 266 -21.09 5.07 -22.43
CA ALA A 266 -20.72 6.49 -22.44
C ALA A 266 -19.20 6.70 -22.36
N SER A 267 -18.54 6.01 -21.44
CA SER A 267 -17.07 6.08 -21.30
C SER A 267 -16.37 5.41 -22.48
N LEU A 268 -16.88 4.29 -22.98
CA LEU A 268 -16.28 3.57 -24.10
C LEU A 268 -16.33 4.37 -25.41
N GLN A 269 -17.46 5.03 -25.69
CA GLN A 269 -17.61 5.94 -26.83
C GLN A 269 -16.60 7.09 -26.78
N ARG A 270 -16.39 7.66 -25.60
CA ARG A 270 -15.44 8.76 -25.42
C ARG A 270 -13.99 8.28 -25.55
N LEU A 271 -13.67 7.12 -25.00
CA LEU A 271 -12.33 6.53 -25.07
C LEU A 271 -11.92 6.19 -26.52
N LEU A 272 -12.85 5.66 -27.31
CA LEU A 272 -12.57 5.24 -28.69
C LEU A 272 -12.93 6.28 -29.76
N GLY A 273 -13.50 7.43 -29.36
CA GLY A 273 -13.82 8.53 -30.28
C GLY A 273 -14.97 8.22 -31.27
N GLY A 274 -15.88 7.32 -30.92
CA GLY A 274 -16.98 6.86 -31.76
C GLY A 274 -18.34 7.35 -31.27
N ALA A 275 -19.22 7.81 -32.22
CA ALA A 275 -20.63 8.04 -31.97
C ALA A 275 -21.43 6.96 -32.68
N GLY A 276 -22.13 6.09 -31.96
CA GLY A 276 -23.02 5.11 -32.59
C GLY A 276 -23.61 4.08 -31.62
N ASP A 277 -24.78 3.51 -32.01
CA ASP A 277 -25.51 2.50 -31.21
C ASP A 277 -24.85 1.11 -31.17
N GLY A 278 -23.64 0.96 -31.72
CA GLY A 278 -22.95 -0.32 -31.83
C GLY A 278 -22.23 -0.80 -30.57
N PHE A 279 -22.10 0.05 -29.53
CA PHE A 279 -21.45 -0.34 -28.29
C PHE A 279 -22.45 -0.95 -27.31
N PRO A 280 -22.09 -2.05 -26.59
CA PRO A 280 -22.94 -2.63 -25.55
C PRO A 280 -23.14 -1.65 -24.39
N ALA A 281 -24.16 -1.91 -23.56
CA ALA A 281 -24.40 -1.09 -22.36
C ALA A 281 -23.18 -1.10 -21.42
N TRP A 282 -22.58 -2.29 -21.27
CA TRP A 282 -21.33 -2.52 -20.55
C TRP A 282 -20.37 -3.36 -21.36
N SER A 283 -19.08 -3.09 -21.23
CA SER A 283 -18.02 -3.92 -21.80
C SER A 283 -17.04 -4.33 -20.69
N LEU A 284 -16.84 -5.63 -20.51
CA LEU A 284 -15.77 -6.18 -19.68
C LEU A 284 -14.56 -6.43 -20.57
N VAL A 285 -13.44 -5.82 -20.21
CA VAL A 285 -12.15 -5.98 -20.87
C VAL A 285 -11.24 -6.79 -19.96
N VAL A 286 -10.73 -7.91 -20.44
CA VAL A 286 -9.73 -8.74 -19.77
C VAL A 286 -8.46 -8.70 -20.62
N GLY A 287 -7.39 -8.11 -20.09
CA GLY A 287 -6.11 -7.99 -20.78
C GLY A 287 -5.17 -9.14 -20.42
N PHE A 288 -4.40 -9.61 -21.39
CA PHE A 288 -3.42 -10.69 -21.25
C PHE A 288 -2.06 -10.21 -21.74
N GLU A 289 -1.01 -10.62 -21.03
CA GLU A 289 0.37 -10.38 -21.47
C GLU A 289 1.31 -11.48 -20.94
N GLY A 290 2.40 -11.72 -21.65
CA GLY A 290 3.38 -12.75 -21.30
C GLY A 290 4.00 -13.42 -22.50
N ARG A 291 4.39 -14.69 -22.35
CA ARG A 291 4.82 -15.55 -23.45
C ARG A 291 3.63 -15.95 -24.31
N GLN A 292 3.80 -15.99 -25.64
CA GLN A 292 2.70 -16.23 -26.59
C GLN A 292 1.88 -17.47 -26.26
N LYS A 293 2.53 -18.60 -25.96
CA LYS A 293 1.83 -19.85 -25.62
C LYS A 293 0.93 -19.70 -24.39
N LEU A 294 1.44 -19.04 -23.34
CA LEU A 294 0.69 -18.83 -22.09
C LEU A 294 -0.47 -17.85 -22.30
N VAL A 295 -0.23 -16.77 -23.05
CA VAL A 295 -1.28 -15.81 -23.40
C VAL A 295 -2.43 -16.48 -24.13
N SER A 296 -2.14 -17.30 -25.17
CA SER A 296 -3.16 -18.01 -25.92
C SER A 296 -3.95 -19.00 -25.05
N HIS A 297 -3.26 -19.76 -24.19
CA HIS A 297 -3.92 -20.69 -23.28
C HIS A 297 -4.84 -19.97 -22.29
N ASN A 298 -4.35 -18.89 -21.67
CA ASN A 298 -5.11 -18.11 -20.71
C ASN A 298 -6.32 -17.40 -21.34
N GLU A 299 -6.17 -16.88 -22.57
CA GLU A 299 -7.26 -16.27 -23.33
C GLU A 299 -8.38 -17.25 -23.61
N ASP A 300 -8.04 -18.45 -24.15
CA ASP A 300 -9.01 -19.51 -24.42
C ASP A 300 -9.74 -19.94 -23.15
N ARG A 301 -9.01 -20.08 -22.05
CA ARG A 301 -9.58 -20.48 -20.79
C ARG A 301 -10.49 -19.41 -20.18
N ALA A 302 -10.04 -18.15 -20.16
CA ALA A 302 -10.86 -17.03 -19.70
C ALA A 302 -12.13 -16.87 -20.54
N GLY A 303 -12.02 -17.08 -21.86
CA GLY A 303 -13.17 -17.13 -22.77
C GLY A 303 -14.20 -18.16 -22.35
N ARG A 304 -13.78 -19.42 -22.13
CA ARG A 304 -14.69 -20.49 -21.63
C ARG A 304 -15.34 -20.17 -20.27
N LEU A 305 -14.62 -19.48 -19.39
CA LEU A 305 -15.17 -19.05 -18.10
C LEU A 305 -16.19 -17.93 -18.27
N LEU A 306 -15.93 -16.98 -19.17
CA LEU A 306 -16.82 -15.86 -19.46
C LEU A 306 -18.14 -16.28 -20.13
N GLU A 307 -18.18 -17.43 -20.84
CA GLU A 307 -19.39 -18.02 -21.40
C GLU A 307 -20.45 -18.41 -20.34
N LYS A 308 -20.06 -18.49 -19.05
CA LYS A 308 -21.00 -18.76 -17.95
C LYS A 308 -21.88 -17.57 -17.57
N TYR A 309 -21.51 -16.38 -18.01
CA TYR A 309 -22.23 -15.14 -17.75
C TYR A 309 -23.04 -14.72 -18.97
N ASP A 310 -24.09 -13.95 -18.76
CA ASP A 310 -24.99 -13.47 -19.83
C ASP A 310 -24.35 -12.33 -20.65
N GLY A 311 -23.16 -12.61 -21.17
CA GLY A 311 -22.36 -11.68 -21.97
C GLY A 311 -22.09 -12.21 -23.37
N SER A 312 -21.85 -11.31 -24.31
CA SER A 312 -21.52 -11.65 -25.69
C SER A 312 -20.14 -11.16 -26.10
N ARG A 313 -19.32 -12.02 -26.68
CA ARG A 313 -17.98 -11.67 -27.17
C ARG A 313 -18.04 -10.59 -28.26
N LYS A 314 -17.17 -9.59 -28.19
CA LYS A 314 -17.12 -8.41 -29.07
C LYS A 314 -15.76 -8.32 -29.77
N ASP A 315 -15.51 -9.23 -30.71
CA ASP A 315 -14.22 -9.31 -31.44
C ASP A 315 -13.90 -8.02 -32.22
N SER A 316 -14.91 -7.27 -32.65
CA SER A 316 -14.71 -5.99 -33.34
C SER A 316 -14.08 -4.91 -32.48
N LEU A 317 -14.17 -5.00 -31.14
CA LEU A 317 -13.58 -4.07 -30.21
C LEU A 317 -12.17 -4.45 -29.76
N VAL A 318 -11.77 -5.73 -29.96
CA VAL A 318 -10.49 -6.25 -29.48
C VAL A 318 -9.28 -5.46 -29.99
N PRO A 319 -9.15 -5.12 -31.31
CA PRO A 319 -7.97 -4.37 -31.77
C PRO A 319 -7.84 -3.00 -31.07
N ALA A 320 -8.92 -2.22 -31.02
CA ALA A 320 -8.92 -0.91 -30.41
C ALA A 320 -8.64 -0.98 -28.89
N MET A 321 -9.24 -1.96 -28.20
CA MET A 321 -9.01 -2.11 -26.76
C MET A 321 -7.62 -2.64 -26.41
N THR A 322 -7.01 -3.48 -27.26
CA THR A 322 -5.63 -3.92 -27.07
C THR A 322 -4.65 -2.74 -27.11
N GLU A 323 -4.87 -1.77 -27.99
CA GLU A 323 -4.07 -0.53 -28.01
C GLU A 323 -4.25 0.32 -26.75
N GLN A 324 -5.41 0.24 -26.11
CA GLN A 324 -5.72 1.00 -24.89
C GLN A 324 -5.20 0.34 -23.61
N LEU A 325 -4.74 -0.90 -23.59
CA LEU A 325 -4.31 -1.57 -22.37
C LEU A 325 -3.15 -0.84 -21.66
N ASP A 326 -2.17 -0.29 -22.41
CA ASP A 326 -1.05 0.48 -21.85
C ASP A 326 -1.37 1.98 -21.66
N GLU A 327 -2.56 2.41 -22.09
CA GLU A 327 -2.91 3.82 -22.04
C GLU A 327 -3.66 4.17 -20.74
N THR A 328 -3.64 5.45 -20.42
CA THR A 328 -4.49 6.00 -19.37
C THR A 328 -5.90 6.17 -19.92
N TRP A 329 -6.92 5.80 -19.14
CA TRP A 329 -8.32 5.74 -19.62
C TRP A 329 -9.17 6.95 -19.22
N MET A 330 -8.62 7.89 -18.47
CA MET A 330 -9.32 9.12 -18.12
C MET A 330 -8.73 10.32 -18.85
N GLU A 331 -9.60 11.16 -19.34
CA GLU A 331 -9.29 12.58 -19.57
C GLU A 331 -9.52 13.34 -18.25
N ALA A 332 -8.83 14.47 -18.09
CA ALA A 332 -9.06 15.31 -16.94
C ALA A 332 -10.48 15.90 -17.02
N SER A 333 -11.38 15.41 -16.16
CA SER A 333 -12.72 15.96 -15.98
C SER A 333 -12.81 16.61 -14.61
N ASP A 334 -13.42 17.78 -14.52
CA ASP A 334 -13.67 18.47 -13.24
C ASP A 334 -14.93 17.90 -12.55
N ASN A 335 -15.79 17.21 -13.30
CA ASN A 335 -17.06 16.65 -12.83
C ASN A 335 -16.98 15.14 -12.64
N HIS A 336 -16.11 14.66 -11.74
CA HIS A 336 -16.02 13.24 -11.47
C HIS A 336 -15.99 12.91 -9.98
N THR A 337 -16.36 11.67 -9.65
CA THR A 337 -16.15 11.06 -8.34
C THR A 337 -15.56 9.67 -8.51
N ALA A 338 -14.72 9.26 -7.55
CA ALA A 338 -14.13 7.94 -7.54
C ALA A 338 -13.96 7.44 -6.11
N PHE A 339 -14.28 6.15 -5.90
CA PHE A 339 -14.23 5.51 -4.59
C PHE A 339 -14.05 4.00 -4.72
N PHE A 340 -13.65 3.38 -3.62
CA PHE A 340 -13.65 1.92 -3.50
C PHE A 340 -14.96 1.45 -2.85
N ALA A 341 -15.43 0.29 -3.27
CA ALA A 341 -16.60 -0.34 -2.70
C ALA A 341 -16.46 -1.87 -2.66
N ARG A 342 -17.19 -2.51 -1.74
CA ARG A 342 -17.43 -3.96 -1.77
C ARG A 342 -18.39 -4.28 -2.90
N PHE A 343 -18.20 -5.41 -3.60
CA PHE A 343 -19.06 -5.80 -4.73
C PHE A 343 -20.56 -5.74 -4.43
N PRO A 344 -21.09 -6.24 -3.29
CA PRO A 344 -22.52 -6.16 -2.98
C PRO A 344 -23.09 -4.75 -2.85
N ARG A 345 -22.22 -3.75 -2.64
CA ARG A 345 -22.65 -2.35 -2.48
C ARG A 345 -22.65 -1.56 -3.78
N VAL A 346 -22.02 -2.06 -4.84
CA VAL A 346 -21.78 -1.29 -6.07
C VAL A 346 -23.10 -0.84 -6.71
N ILE A 347 -24.12 -1.69 -6.72
CA ILE A 347 -25.44 -1.36 -7.34
C ILE A 347 -26.12 -0.22 -6.60
N GLU A 348 -26.21 -0.32 -5.26
CA GLU A 348 -26.81 0.72 -4.42
C GLU A 348 -26.08 2.07 -4.58
N LEU A 349 -24.75 2.02 -4.64
CA LEU A 349 -23.93 3.21 -4.85
C LEU A 349 -24.10 3.77 -6.28
N ASP A 350 -24.18 2.90 -7.30
CA ASP A 350 -24.45 3.29 -8.69
C ASP A 350 -25.79 3.99 -8.85
N GLU A 351 -26.83 3.43 -8.26
CA GLU A 351 -28.18 4.06 -8.23
C GLU A 351 -28.12 5.45 -7.59
N LYS A 352 -27.37 5.58 -6.48
CA LYS A 352 -27.24 6.88 -5.79
C LYS A 352 -26.51 7.90 -6.62
N VAL A 353 -25.49 7.50 -7.39
CA VAL A 353 -24.79 8.38 -8.35
C VAL A 353 -25.74 8.81 -9.46
N GLN A 354 -26.56 7.90 -9.99
CA GLN A 354 -27.54 8.21 -11.05
C GLN A 354 -28.61 9.20 -10.57
N GLU A 355 -29.19 8.99 -9.39
CA GLU A 355 -30.14 9.92 -8.78
C GLU A 355 -29.56 11.35 -8.64
N ALA A 356 -28.32 11.43 -8.17
CA ALA A 356 -27.63 12.72 -8.00
C ALA A 356 -27.32 13.40 -9.34
N ALA A 357 -26.92 12.64 -10.37
CA ALA A 357 -26.69 13.13 -11.72
C ALA A 357 -27.99 13.70 -12.32
N GLU A 358 -29.10 12.95 -12.23
CA GLU A 358 -30.40 13.41 -12.71
C GLU A 358 -30.87 14.69 -11.99
N ALA A 359 -30.66 14.76 -10.67
CA ALA A 359 -30.97 15.97 -9.88
C ALA A 359 -30.12 17.18 -10.34
N ALA A 360 -28.88 16.94 -10.77
CA ALA A 360 -27.99 17.94 -11.35
C ALA A 360 -28.24 18.16 -12.86
N ARG A 361 -29.31 17.59 -13.43
CA ARG A 361 -29.70 17.67 -14.85
C ARG A 361 -28.70 17.02 -15.81
N VAL A 362 -27.89 16.08 -15.33
CA VAL A 362 -27.03 15.23 -16.16
C VAL A 362 -27.82 14.00 -16.56
N GLY A 363 -27.95 13.74 -17.86
CA GLY A 363 -28.66 12.59 -18.36
C GLY A 363 -27.95 11.26 -18.03
N ARG A 364 -28.70 10.17 -17.88
CA ARG A 364 -28.09 8.84 -17.61
C ARG A 364 -27.08 8.43 -18.66
N ALA A 365 -27.32 8.81 -19.91
CA ALA A 365 -26.45 8.52 -21.04
C ALA A 365 -25.13 9.35 -21.01
N ASP A 366 -25.12 10.42 -20.22
CA ASP A 366 -23.96 11.31 -20.08
C ASP A 366 -23.14 11.02 -18.83
N VAL A 367 -23.49 9.95 -18.08
CA VAL A 367 -22.70 9.45 -16.95
C VAL A 367 -21.78 8.35 -17.43
N GLY A 368 -20.49 8.69 -17.55
CA GLY A 368 -19.44 7.71 -17.82
C GLY A 368 -19.15 6.89 -16.56
N LYS A 369 -18.89 5.59 -16.74
CA LYS A 369 -18.59 4.67 -15.65
C LYS A 369 -17.44 3.75 -16.02
N ILE A 370 -16.45 3.66 -15.11
CA ILE A 370 -15.34 2.71 -15.21
C ILE A 370 -15.26 1.98 -13.86
N LEU A 371 -15.35 0.65 -13.90
CA LEU A 371 -15.26 -0.21 -12.73
C LEU A 371 -14.01 -1.08 -12.87
N VAL A 372 -13.05 -0.92 -11.98
CA VAL A 372 -11.81 -1.70 -11.97
C VAL A 372 -11.85 -2.70 -10.84
N SER A 373 -11.62 -3.97 -11.15
CA SER A 373 -11.44 -5.00 -10.14
C SER A 373 -10.13 -4.79 -9.38
N VAL A 374 -10.20 -4.74 -8.07
CA VAL A 374 -9.05 -4.52 -7.20
C VAL A 374 -8.68 -5.81 -6.49
N ASP A 375 -7.40 -6.13 -6.51
CA ASP A 375 -6.80 -7.23 -5.77
C ASP A 375 -7.60 -8.54 -5.88
N ARG A 376 -7.70 -9.07 -7.09
CA ARG A 376 -8.34 -10.37 -7.38
C ARG A 376 -9.84 -10.42 -7.06
N GLY A 377 -10.57 -9.37 -7.37
CA GLY A 377 -12.01 -9.34 -7.15
C GLY A 377 -12.43 -9.16 -5.70
N ARG A 378 -11.57 -8.57 -4.85
CA ARG A 378 -11.93 -8.26 -3.45
C ARG A 378 -12.78 -7.01 -3.33
N ALA A 379 -12.46 -6.01 -4.13
CA ALA A 379 -13.15 -4.73 -4.15
C ALA A 379 -13.26 -4.20 -5.58
N VAL A 380 -14.07 -3.17 -5.74
CA VAL A 380 -14.20 -2.41 -6.98
C VAL A 380 -13.71 -0.99 -6.71
N TYR A 381 -12.85 -0.48 -7.59
CA TYR A 381 -12.62 0.94 -7.73
C TYR A 381 -13.57 1.47 -8.80
N ALA A 382 -14.51 2.30 -8.39
CA ALA A 382 -15.55 2.83 -9.25
C ALA A 382 -15.26 4.31 -9.55
N VAL A 383 -15.25 4.66 -10.83
CA VAL A 383 -15.08 6.03 -11.33
C VAL A 383 -16.32 6.43 -12.10
N TYR A 384 -16.84 7.60 -11.77
CA TYR A 384 -18.00 8.19 -12.43
C TYR A 384 -17.66 9.58 -12.94
N ASP A 385 -17.78 9.78 -14.25
CA ASP A 385 -17.60 11.06 -14.93
C ASP A 385 -18.93 11.61 -15.40
N TRP A 386 -19.26 12.83 -15.03
CA TRP A 386 -20.45 13.51 -15.53
C TRP A 386 -20.05 14.36 -16.73
N PHE A 387 -20.43 13.93 -17.92
CA PHE A 387 -20.10 14.59 -19.17
C PHE A 387 -21.04 15.78 -19.41
N CYS A 388 -20.84 16.88 -18.69
CA CYS A 388 -21.59 18.10 -18.78
C CYS A 388 -20.64 19.32 -18.78
N GLU A 389 -21.11 20.43 -19.35
CA GLU A 389 -20.35 21.69 -19.37
C GLU A 389 -20.56 22.51 -18.09
N GLU A 390 -21.62 22.21 -17.34
CA GLU A 390 -21.95 22.89 -16.09
C GLU A 390 -21.01 22.48 -14.96
N ASP A 391 -20.77 23.40 -14.02
CA ASP A 391 -20.03 23.10 -12.79
C ASP A 391 -20.90 22.32 -11.80
N CYS A 392 -20.62 21.03 -11.63
CA CYS A 392 -21.35 20.14 -10.76
C CYS A 392 -20.70 19.94 -9.39
N ALA A 393 -19.69 20.73 -9.02
CA ALA A 393 -18.89 20.51 -7.79
C ALA A 393 -19.75 20.41 -6.51
N ALA A 394 -20.73 21.28 -6.32
CA ALA A 394 -21.60 21.24 -5.13
C ALA A 394 -22.48 19.99 -5.09
N ALA A 395 -22.98 19.52 -6.23
CA ALA A 395 -23.76 18.30 -6.33
C ALA A 395 -22.90 17.07 -6.03
N LEU A 396 -21.68 17.02 -6.57
CA LEU A 396 -20.71 15.96 -6.32
C LEU A 396 -20.25 15.94 -4.86
N GLU A 397 -20.04 17.09 -4.23
CA GLU A 397 -19.71 17.16 -2.80
C GLU A 397 -20.83 16.57 -1.94
N SER A 398 -22.09 16.95 -2.19
CA SER A 398 -23.26 16.41 -1.51
C SER A 398 -23.41 14.91 -1.73
N LEU A 399 -23.21 14.45 -2.96
CA LEU A 399 -23.20 13.03 -3.33
C LEU A 399 -22.13 12.27 -2.54
N ASN A 400 -20.87 12.73 -2.56
CA ASN A 400 -19.76 12.07 -1.90
C ASN A 400 -19.99 11.89 -0.39
N LEU A 401 -20.57 12.91 0.27
CA LEU A 401 -20.95 12.81 1.68
C LEU A 401 -21.99 11.72 1.93
N SER A 402 -22.95 11.54 1.02
CA SER A 402 -23.96 10.49 1.12
C SER A 402 -23.43 9.10 0.84
N LEU A 403 -22.49 8.99 -0.12
CA LEU A 403 -21.85 7.71 -0.49
C LEU A 403 -21.01 7.13 0.67
N VAL A 404 -20.39 7.97 1.50
CA VAL A 404 -19.70 7.51 2.73
C VAL A 404 -20.66 6.77 3.65
N ASP A 405 -21.86 7.29 3.86
CA ASP A 405 -22.86 6.65 4.73
C ASP A 405 -23.36 5.31 4.17
N LEU A 406 -23.24 5.10 2.86
CA LEU A 406 -23.53 3.85 2.16
C LEU A 406 -22.33 2.90 2.07
N GLY A 407 -21.19 3.25 2.67
CA GLY A 407 -20.00 2.40 2.73
C GLY A 407 -19.04 2.54 1.55
N ALA A 408 -19.10 3.64 0.80
CA ALA A 408 -18.05 4.01 -0.14
C ALA A 408 -16.79 4.46 0.60
N PHE A 409 -15.63 3.99 0.15
CA PHE A 409 -14.35 4.37 0.72
C PHE A 409 -13.61 5.35 -0.20
N PHE A 410 -13.37 6.54 0.32
CA PHE A 410 -12.54 7.55 -0.35
C PHE A 410 -11.15 7.54 0.28
N ASP A 411 -10.16 7.13 -0.49
CA ASP A 411 -8.77 7.05 -0.04
C ASP A 411 -8.09 8.43 0.06
N ARG A 412 -8.60 9.41 -0.68
CA ARG A 412 -8.11 10.80 -0.73
C ARG A 412 -9.22 11.81 -0.48
N PRO A 413 -9.81 11.81 0.70
CA PRO A 413 -10.91 12.72 0.99
C PRO A 413 -10.41 14.13 1.30
N HIS A 414 -11.03 15.14 0.68
CA HIS A 414 -10.71 16.55 0.84
C HIS A 414 -11.91 17.35 1.35
N GLY A 415 -11.69 18.56 1.82
CA GLY A 415 -12.75 19.49 2.24
C GLY A 415 -13.68 18.92 3.31
N SER A 416 -14.98 19.07 3.12
CA SER A 416 -16.04 18.57 4.02
C SER A 416 -16.05 17.03 4.08
N LEU A 417 -15.80 16.36 2.95
CA LEU A 417 -15.68 14.90 2.88
C LEU A 417 -14.49 14.40 3.73
N GLY A 418 -13.34 15.05 3.64
CA GLY A 418 -12.18 14.76 4.47
C GLY A 418 -12.51 14.94 5.95
N ARG A 419 -13.18 16.02 6.31
CA ARG A 419 -13.60 16.26 7.69
C ARG A 419 -14.50 15.16 8.23
N LYS A 420 -15.52 14.77 7.48
CA LYS A 420 -16.45 13.69 7.85
C LYS A 420 -15.69 12.38 8.10
N ILE A 421 -14.81 11.99 7.21
CA ILE A 421 -14.08 10.72 7.29
C ILE A 421 -13.06 10.74 8.42
N TYR A 422 -12.16 11.74 8.46
CA TYR A 422 -11.09 11.79 9.47
C TYR A 422 -11.59 11.94 10.91
N THR A 423 -12.68 12.65 11.13
CA THR A 423 -13.29 12.75 12.47
C THR A 423 -14.02 11.48 12.89
N GLY A 424 -14.47 10.68 11.92
CA GLY A 424 -15.13 9.40 12.15
C GLY A 424 -14.19 8.29 12.61
N ILE A 425 -12.87 8.40 12.34
CA ILE A 425 -11.88 7.37 12.71
C ILE A 425 -11.33 7.68 14.11
N PRO A 426 -11.48 6.78 15.10
CA PRO A 426 -11.00 7.01 16.46
C PRO A 426 -9.49 7.28 16.50
N ASN A 427 -9.09 8.35 17.20
CA ASN A 427 -7.70 8.77 17.41
C ASN A 427 -6.87 9.08 16.15
N HIS A 428 -7.44 9.05 14.95
CA HIS A 428 -6.70 9.29 13.70
C HIS A 428 -6.14 10.72 13.62
N LEU A 429 -6.98 11.73 13.71
CA LEU A 429 -6.55 13.14 13.70
C LEU A 429 -5.57 13.48 14.83
N PRO A 430 -5.78 13.05 16.10
CA PRO A 430 -4.81 13.26 17.16
C PRO A 430 -3.42 12.71 16.85
N VAL A 431 -3.34 11.51 16.26
CA VAL A 431 -2.06 10.90 15.87
C VAL A 431 -1.42 11.67 14.73
N LEU A 432 -2.17 12.01 13.68
CA LEU A 432 -1.67 12.82 12.56
C LEU A 432 -1.13 14.17 13.03
N ARG A 433 -1.78 14.83 13.99
CA ARG A 433 -1.31 16.09 14.59
C ARG A 433 0.00 15.93 15.31
N ARG A 434 0.18 14.84 16.07
CA ARG A 434 1.44 14.56 16.76
C ARG A 434 2.59 14.40 15.75
N ILE A 435 2.35 13.64 14.68
CA ILE A 435 3.35 13.46 13.61
C ILE A 435 3.63 14.81 12.92
N LYS A 436 2.59 15.55 12.54
CA LYS A 436 2.72 16.86 11.90
C LYS A 436 3.45 17.86 12.81
N GLY A 437 3.06 17.93 14.09
CA GLY A 437 3.69 18.83 15.06
C GLY A 437 5.16 18.50 15.35
N PHE A 438 5.56 17.24 15.18
CA PHE A 438 6.96 16.84 15.27
C PHE A 438 7.74 17.20 14.00
N LEU A 439 7.19 16.91 12.80
CA LEU A 439 7.88 17.10 11.53
C LEU A 439 7.81 18.55 11.02
N ASP A 440 6.75 19.28 11.34
CA ASP A 440 6.48 20.63 10.89
C ASP A 440 5.77 21.44 11.98
N PRO A 441 6.50 21.78 13.06
CA PRO A 441 5.93 22.45 14.23
C PRO A 441 5.37 23.85 13.92
N GLU A 442 5.84 24.48 12.85
CA GLU A 442 5.40 25.80 12.41
C GLU A 442 4.25 25.74 11.40
N ASN A 443 3.83 24.51 11.01
CA ASN A 443 2.75 24.25 10.07
C ASN A 443 2.93 25.00 8.73
N VAL A 444 4.13 24.92 8.17
CA VAL A 444 4.51 25.58 6.91
C VAL A 444 4.01 24.80 5.68
N LEU A 445 4.06 23.45 5.73
CA LEU A 445 3.75 22.61 4.58
C LEU A 445 2.24 22.30 4.50
N ASN A 446 1.62 22.68 3.41
CA ASN A 446 0.21 22.43 3.10
C ASN A 446 -0.75 22.65 4.30
N PRO A 447 -0.70 23.84 4.96
CA PRO A 447 -1.52 24.12 6.12
C PRO A 447 -3.00 24.10 5.74
N GLY A 448 -3.83 23.45 6.57
CA GLY A 448 -5.28 23.37 6.37
C GLY A 448 -5.73 22.21 5.45
N ARG A 449 -4.81 21.41 4.87
CA ARG A 449 -5.19 20.38 3.90
C ARG A 449 -5.91 19.17 4.51
N ILE A 450 -5.26 18.48 5.44
CA ILE A 450 -5.85 17.36 6.20
C ILE A 450 -6.17 17.83 7.61
N LEU A 451 -5.28 18.62 8.21
CA LEU A 451 -5.36 19.18 9.55
C LEU A 451 -5.69 20.66 9.47
N ARG A 452 -6.82 21.06 10.07
CA ARG A 452 -7.26 22.46 10.06
C ARG A 452 -6.63 23.24 11.22
N GLU A 453 -6.59 24.58 11.13
CA GLU A 453 -6.08 25.46 12.20
C GLU A 453 -6.83 25.30 13.54
N GLU A 454 -8.12 25.03 13.51
CA GLU A 454 -8.95 24.76 14.68
C GLU A 454 -8.64 23.44 15.37
N ASP A 455 -7.95 22.56 14.67
CA ASP A 455 -7.42 21.33 15.22
C ASP A 455 -6.24 21.71 16.11
N LYS A 456 -6.47 21.85 17.42
CA LYS A 456 -5.50 22.36 18.42
C LYS A 456 -4.10 21.84 18.25
N ALA A 457 -3.12 22.73 18.41
CA ALA A 457 -1.71 22.37 18.48
C ALA A 457 -1.48 21.23 19.50
N TRP A 458 -0.63 20.28 19.13
CA TRP A 458 -0.21 19.22 20.03
C TRP A 458 0.77 19.80 21.05
N ASP A 459 0.39 19.76 22.31
CA ASP A 459 1.34 19.98 23.40
C ASP A 459 2.06 18.66 23.66
N PRO A 460 3.41 18.59 23.50
CA PRO A 460 4.15 17.38 23.82
C PRO A 460 3.87 16.99 25.28
N PRO A 461 3.59 15.71 25.54
CA PRO A 461 3.38 15.25 26.91
C PRO A 461 4.62 15.57 27.71
N LYS A 462 4.43 16.14 28.93
CA LYS A 462 5.52 16.36 29.82
C LYS A 462 6.12 15.01 30.20
N VAL A 463 7.40 14.83 29.90
CA VAL A 463 8.15 13.70 30.44
C VAL A 463 8.08 13.79 31.94
N PRO A 464 7.72 12.75 32.69
CA PRO A 464 7.67 12.79 34.14
C PRO A 464 9.01 13.31 34.71
N GLU A 465 8.96 14.37 35.53
CA GLU A 465 10.15 14.85 36.26
C GLU A 465 10.37 13.88 37.42
N GLY A 466 11.50 13.15 37.41
CA GLY A 466 11.87 12.24 38.48
C GLY A 466 12.66 11.03 38.03
N GLU A 467 12.87 10.08 38.92
CA GLU A 467 13.46 8.78 38.59
C GLU A 467 12.57 8.02 37.66
N ILE A 468 12.98 7.89 36.38
CA ILE A 468 12.28 7.16 35.35
C ILE A 468 12.54 5.67 35.56
N GLY A 469 11.47 4.88 35.66
CA GLY A 469 11.54 3.42 35.69
C GLY A 469 11.08 2.77 37.00
N LEU A 470 11.26 1.46 37.08
CA LEU A 470 10.99 0.69 38.29
C LEU A 470 12.17 0.81 39.24
N THR A 471 11.89 1.37 40.42
CA THR A 471 12.83 1.48 41.52
C THR A 471 12.44 0.54 42.66
N VAL A 472 13.35 0.27 43.61
CA VAL A 472 13.03 -0.55 44.77
C VAL A 472 11.88 0.07 45.59
N SER A 473 11.73 1.39 45.52
CA SER A 473 10.75 2.15 46.29
C SER A 473 9.35 2.04 45.70
N ASN A 474 9.18 2.01 44.32
CA ASN A 474 7.88 1.99 43.65
C ASN A 474 7.45 0.59 43.14
N LEU A 475 8.38 -0.36 43.11
CA LEU A 475 8.11 -1.71 42.52
C LEU A 475 6.86 -2.39 43.12
N LYS A 476 6.74 -2.35 44.46
CA LYS A 476 5.61 -3.00 45.15
C LYS A 476 4.27 -2.35 44.84
N GLU A 477 4.24 -1.04 44.70
CA GLU A 477 3.04 -0.29 44.34
C GLU A 477 2.61 -0.60 42.87
N VAL A 478 3.57 -0.51 41.95
CA VAL A 478 3.33 -0.76 40.53
C VAL A 478 2.87 -2.20 40.32
N VAL A 479 3.53 -3.20 40.93
CA VAL A 479 3.11 -4.60 40.85
C VAL A 479 1.69 -4.77 41.42
N GLY A 480 1.33 -4.08 42.48
CA GLY A 480 -0.03 -4.07 43.01
C GLY A 480 -1.06 -3.53 42.01
N LYS A 481 -0.76 -2.43 41.33
CA LYS A 481 -1.60 -1.86 40.27
C LYS A 481 -1.73 -2.84 39.08
N LEU A 482 -0.63 -3.44 38.65
CA LEU A 482 -0.63 -4.42 37.56
C LEU A 482 -1.45 -5.67 37.90
N ARG A 483 -1.36 -6.19 39.13
CA ARG A 483 -2.17 -7.30 39.63
C ARG A 483 -3.66 -6.97 39.66
N ALA A 484 -4.02 -5.73 39.98
CA ALA A 484 -5.40 -5.28 39.93
C ALA A 484 -5.96 -5.25 38.50
N CYS A 485 -5.11 -5.03 37.46
CA CYS A 485 -5.54 -4.98 36.07
C CYS A 485 -5.80 -6.37 35.47
N VAL A 486 -4.93 -7.35 35.71
CA VAL A 486 -4.96 -8.65 35.00
C VAL A 486 -5.25 -9.83 35.93
N GLY A 487 -5.26 -9.61 37.24
CA GLY A 487 -5.41 -10.64 38.26
C GLY A 487 -4.06 -11.18 38.80
N GLU A 488 -4.06 -11.53 40.09
CA GLU A 488 -2.89 -11.97 40.84
C GLU A 488 -2.05 -13.08 40.15
N PRO A 489 -2.66 -14.16 39.58
CA PRO A 489 -1.87 -15.25 38.98
C PRO A 489 -1.14 -14.88 37.69
N TRP A 490 -1.44 -13.70 37.11
CA TRP A 490 -0.95 -13.30 35.79
C TRP A 490 0.11 -12.21 35.86
N VAL A 491 0.61 -11.90 37.05
CA VAL A 491 1.72 -10.95 37.28
C VAL A 491 2.75 -11.64 38.15
N SER A 492 3.97 -11.74 37.66
CA SER A 492 5.06 -12.36 38.41
C SER A 492 6.26 -11.42 38.52
N ASP A 493 6.75 -11.28 39.75
CA ASP A 493 8.03 -10.70 40.10
C ASP A 493 8.97 -11.77 40.68
N ASN A 494 8.61 -13.07 40.54
CA ASN A 494 9.41 -14.19 40.99
C ASN A 494 10.68 -14.35 40.13
N PRO A 495 11.87 -14.41 40.73
CA PRO A 495 13.14 -14.58 40.01
C PRO A 495 13.19 -15.72 39.00
N VAL A 496 12.50 -16.84 39.23
CA VAL A 496 12.46 -17.99 38.31
C VAL A 496 11.74 -17.60 37.01
N ASP A 497 10.58 -16.95 37.13
CA ASP A 497 9.80 -16.49 35.97
C ASP A 497 10.54 -15.40 35.21
N LEU A 498 11.19 -14.46 35.92
CA LEU A 498 11.97 -13.40 35.31
C LEU A 498 13.18 -13.93 34.53
N ILE A 499 13.85 -14.97 35.05
CA ILE A 499 14.97 -15.61 34.35
C ILE A 499 14.49 -16.35 33.08
N SER A 500 13.34 -17.00 33.14
CA SER A 500 12.77 -17.75 32.01
C SER A 500 12.40 -16.81 30.84
N HIS A 501 12.08 -15.54 31.10
CA HIS A 501 11.74 -14.51 30.12
C HIS A 501 12.93 -13.57 29.79
N GLY A 502 14.10 -13.86 30.33
CA GLY A 502 15.30 -13.02 30.13
C GLY A 502 16.10 -13.34 28.86
N ARG A 503 15.67 -14.31 28.04
CA ARG A 503 16.41 -14.76 26.85
C ARG A 503 15.47 -15.05 25.69
N ASP A 504 15.99 -14.92 24.49
CA ASP A 504 15.40 -15.42 23.26
C ASP A 504 16.41 -16.33 22.49
N PHE A 505 16.20 -16.57 21.20
CA PHE A 505 17.07 -17.42 20.38
C PHE A 505 18.30 -16.69 19.80
N THR A 506 18.62 -15.51 20.31
CA THR A 506 19.79 -14.75 19.86
C THR A 506 21.07 -15.16 20.59
N VAL A 507 22.21 -14.72 20.05
CA VAL A 507 23.53 -14.84 20.68
C VAL A 507 23.78 -13.77 21.74
N PHE A 508 22.87 -12.81 21.92
CA PHE A 508 23.00 -11.76 22.91
C PHE A 508 22.86 -12.28 24.33
N SER A 509 23.53 -11.64 25.27
CA SER A 509 23.38 -11.95 26.70
C SER A 509 21.95 -11.68 27.14
N GLY A 510 21.40 -12.60 27.94
CA GLY A 510 20.08 -12.43 28.52
C GLY A 510 20.08 -11.38 29.62
N GLU A 511 18.99 -10.61 29.69
CA GLU A 511 18.73 -9.65 30.78
C GLU A 511 17.28 -9.84 31.26
N ARG A 512 17.06 -9.70 32.57
CA ARG A 512 15.77 -9.98 33.19
C ARG A 512 14.88 -8.73 33.19
N PRO A 513 13.56 -8.88 32.92
CA PRO A 513 12.58 -7.86 33.28
C PRO A 513 12.48 -7.74 34.82
N ASN A 514 11.86 -6.68 35.30
CA ASN A 514 11.50 -6.55 36.71
C ASN A 514 10.17 -7.22 37.01
N VAL A 515 9.27 -7.28 36.02
CA VAL A 515 7.92 -7.87 36.12
C VAL A 515 7.57 -8.54 34.80
N VAL A 516 6.94 -9.70 34.88
CA VAL A 516 6.27 -10.35 33.74
C VAL A 516 4.78 -10.28 33.97
N ILE A 517 4.02 -9.87 32.93
CA ILE A 517 2.57 -9.74 33.01
C ILE A 517 1.91 -10.38 31.78
N LEU A 518 0.82 -11.13 31.99
CA LEU A 518 0.10 -11.88 30.98
C LEU A 518 -1.34 -11.34 30.80
N PRO A 519 -1.56 -10.32 29.96
CA PRO A 519 -2.92 -9.85 29.64
C PRO A 519 -3.65 -10.82 28.74
N GLU A 520 -5.00 -10.71 28.73
CA GLU A 520 -5.89 -11.50 27.83
C GLU A 520 -6.73 -10.64 26.90
N SER A 521 -6.67 -9.29 27.03
CA SER A 521 -7.44 -8.39 26.18
C SER A 521 -6.71 -7.09 25.88
N THR A 522 -7.16 -6.37 24.85
CA THR A 522 -6.66 -5.04 24.49
C THR A 522 -6.83 -4.03 25.62
N GLU A 523 -7.93 -4.10 26.36
CA GLU A 523 -8.23 -3.21 27.50
C GLU A 523 -7.23 -3.41 28.64
N GLN A 524 -6.84 -4.66 28.91
CA GLN A 524 -5.80 -4.92 29.90
C GLN A 524 -4.44 -4.39 29.43
N VAL A 525 -4.10 -4.54 28.14
CA VAL A 525 -2.88 -3.94 27.57
C VAL A 525 -2.91 -2.42 27.68
N GLN A 526 -4.07 -1.77 27.45
CA GLN A 526 -4.22 -0.32 27.65
C GLN A 526 -3.90 0.11 29.09
N GLN A 527 -4.45 -0.62 30.06
CA GLN A 527 -4.22 -0.28 31.48
C GLN A 527 -2.75 -0.45 31.86
N ILE A 528 -2.11 -1.52 31.39
CA ILE A 528 -0.67 -1.78 31.60
C ILE A 528 0.15 -0.63 31.01
N MET A 529 -0.15 -0.23 29.76
CA MET A 529 0.57 0.85 29.09
C MET A 529 0.40 2.21 29.80
N ARG A 530 -0.81 2.52 30.30
CA ARG A 530 -1.03 3.74 31.11
C ARG A 530 -0.21 3.75 32.39
N ILE A 531 -0.19 2.64 33.13
CA ILE A 531 0.62 2.50 34.34
C ILE A 531 2.10 2.67 34.00
N ALA A 532 2.58 2.00 32.94
CA ALA A 532 3.97 2.12 32.53
C ALA A 532 4.34 3.54 32.11
N TYR A 533 3.44 4.21 31.38
CA TYR A 533 3.63 5.60 30.94
C TYR A 533 3.68 6.58 32.09
N GLU A 534 2.75 6.47 33.04
CA GLU A 534 2.69 7.32 34.24
C GLU A 534 3.96 7.25 35.08
N HIS A 535 4.60 6.06 35.13
CA HIS A 535 5.80 5.81 35.91
C HIS A 535 7.10 5.84 35.09
N GLY A 536 7.04 6.11 33.77
CA GLY A 536 8.20 6.08 32.87
C GLY A 536 8.88 4.71 32.77
N ILE A 537 8.13 3.63 32.90
CA ILE A 537 8.64 2.24 32.92
C ILE A 537 8.79 1.71 31.52
N PRO A 538 9.96 1.17 31.13
CA PRO A 538 10.13 0.48 29.87
C PRO A 538 9.22 -0.75 29.75
N VAL A 539 8.62 -0.94 28.55
CA VAL A 539 7.76 -2.08 28.24
C VAL A 539 8.34 -2.86 27.07
N VAL A 540 8.40 -4.18 27.21
CA VAL A 540 8.85 -5.09 26.14
C VAL A 540 7.73 -6.08 25.86
N PRO A 541 7.12 -6.10 24.65
CA PRO A 541 6.11 -7.06 24.27
C PRO A 541 6.73 -8.38 23.82
N GLN A 542 6.10 -9.48 24.17
CA GLN A 542 6.43 -10.82 23.71
C GLN A 542 5.15 -11.56 23.32
N THR A 543 5.18 -12.37 22.25
CA THR A 543 4.09 -13.26 21.86
C THR A 543 4.44 -14.73 22.15
N THR A 544 4.93 -15.48 21.18
CA THR A 544 5.30 -16.90 21.34
C THR A 544 6.75 -17.10 21.80
N GLY A 545 7.49 -16.03 22.04
CA GLY A 545 8.88 -16.07 22.53
C GLY A 545 9.93 -16.49 21.50
N PHE A 546 9.53 -16.79 20.27
CA PHE A 546 10.43 -17.17 19.19
C PHE A 546 10.93 -15.92 18.46
N ASN A 547 12.05 -15.39 18.93
CA ASN A 547 12.70 -14.20 18.36
C ASN A 547 14.20 -14.45 18.17
N HIS A 548 14.77 -13.94 17.09
CA HIS A 548 16.19 -14.06 16.74
C HIS A 548 16.98 -12.74 16.86
N GLY A 549 16.29 -11.61 17.10
CA GLY A 549 16.87 -10.28 17.07
C GLY A 549 17.21 -9.70 18.45
N GLY A 550 16.96 -10.39 19.54
CA GLY A 550 17.10 -9.85 20.89
C GLY A 550 15.97 -8.87 21.27
N LEU A 551 14.88 -8.84 20.53
CA LEU A 551 13.80 -7.87 20.70
C LEU A 551 12.93 -8.12 21.93
N THR A 552 12.96 -9.33 22.49
CA THR A 552 12.23 -9.67 23.72
C THR A 552 13.10 -9.62 24.98
N ILE A 553 14.35 -9.18 24.85
CA ILE A 553 15.27 -9.04 25.97
C ILE A 553 15.09 -7.64 26.63
N SER A 554 14.71 -7.63 27.88
CA SER A 554 14.46 -6.39 28.66
C SER A 554 15.76 -5.73 29.13
N ARG A 555 16.54 -5.16 28.23
CA ARG A 555 17.89 -4.60 28.49
C ARG A 555 17.95 -3.51 29.57
N LYS A 556 16.82 -2.89 29.87
CA LYS A 556 16.70 -1.86 30.92
C LYS A 556 15.76 -2.30 32.04
N GLY A 557 15.54 -3.61 32.21
CA GLY A 557 14.49 -4.12 33.09
C GLY A 557 13.09 -3.72 32.62
N GLY A 558 12.23 -3.27 33.53
CA GLY A 558 10.88 -2.84 33.21
C GLY A 558 9.86 -4.00 33.18
N ILE A 559 8.79 -3.82 32.43
CA ILE A 559 7.67 -4.77 32.32
C ILE A 559 7.78 -5.57 31.02
N LEU A 560 7.85 -6.88 31.12
CA LEU A 560 7.67 -7.75 29.96
C LEU A 560 6.19 -8.13 29.87
N VAL A 561 5.55 -7.74 28.76
CA VAL A 561 4.15 -8.06 28.47
C VAL A 561 4.09 -9.30 27.59
N ASP A 562 3.78 -10.42 28.19
CA ASP A 562 3.64 -11.70 27.51
C ASP A 562 2.20 -11.90 27.02
N LEU A 563 2.00 -11.78 25.74
CA LEU A 563 0.69 -11.78 25.08
C LEU A 563 0.16 -13.21 24.81
N ARG A 564 0.80 -14.28 25.34
CA ARG A 564 0.44 -15.68 25.03
C ARG A 564 -1.00 -16.07 25.39
N ARG A 565 -1.67 -15.33 26.28
CA ARG A 565 -3.09 -15.54 26.60
C ARG A 565 -4.02 -14.94 25.57
N MET A 566 -3.53 -14.08 24.66
CA MET A 566 -4.30 -13.49 23.57
C MET A 566 -4.17 -14.39 22.32
N ASP A 567 -4.70 -15.62 22.40
CA ASP A 567 -4.58 -16.65 21.36
C ASP A 567 -5.93 -17.12 20.78
N ARG A 568 -7.04 -16.45 21.15
CA ARG A 568 -8.40 -16.94 20.91
C ARG A 568 -9.07 -16.39 19.65
N VAL A 569 -8.63 -15.25 19.17
CA VAL A 569 -9.25 -14.63 17.99
C VAL A 569 -8.56 -15.13 16.73
N CYS A 570 -9.31 -15.83 15.90
CA CYS A 570 -8.95 -16.18 14.54
C CYS A 570 -10.26 -16.24 13.73
N THR A 571 -10.64 -15.11 13.12
CA THR A 571 -11.94 -14.96 12.44
C THR A 571 -11.73 -14.76 10.95
N VAL A 572 -12.37 -15.61 10.15
CA VAL A 572 -12.35 -15.54 8.68
C VAL A 572 -13.55 -14.74 8.19
N ASP A 573 -13.28 -13.81 7.28
CA ASP A 573 -14.27 -13.10 6.45
C ASP A 573 -14.05 -13.56 5.00
N ASP A 574 -14.91 -14.43 4.51
CA ASP A 574 -14.80 -15.06 3.19
C ASP A 574 -15.14 -14.10 2.04
N GLU A 575 -16.03 -13.15 2.28
CA GLU A 575 -16.37 -12.16 1.27
C GLU A 575 -15.20 -11.18 1.04
N ALA A 576 -14.60 -10.70 2.11
CA ALA A 576 -13.40 -9.87 2.06
C ALA A 576 -12.13 -10.69 1.78
N MET A 577 -12.20 -12.02 1.91
CA MET A 577 -11.06 -12.93 1.88
C MET A 577 -9.95 -12.48 2.84
N THR A 578 -10.29 -12.33 4.11
CA THR A 578 -9.37 -11.90 5.17
C THR A 578 -9.47 -12.80 6.40
N VAL A 579 -8.43 -12.78 7.22
CA VAL A 579 -8.43 -13.36 8.55
C VAL A 579 -7.95 -12.36 9.57
N THR A 580 -8.66 -12.22 10.67
CA THR A 580 -8.29 -11.40 11.83
C THR A 580 -7.74 -12.28 12.94
N VAL A 581 -6.56 -11.92 13.45
CA VAL A 581 -5.86 -12.72 14.46
C VAL A 581 -5.41 -11.88 15.64
N SER A 582 -5.45 -12.48 16.83
CA SER A 582 -4.85 -11.93 18.06
C SER A 582 -3.36 -12.29 18.18
N PRO A 583 -2.58 -11.64 19.09
CA PRO A 583 -1.12 -11.70 19.12
C PRO A 583 -0.48 -13.07 19.20
N ALA A 584 -1.07 -14.00 19.94
CA ALA A 584 -0.48 -15.33 20.14
C ALA A 584 -1.04 -16.42 19.21
N VAL A 585 -1.87 -16.05 18.24
CA VAL A 585 -2.36 -16.99 17.22
C VAL A 585 -1.18 -17.45 16.36
N ARG A 586 -0.97 -18.76 16.35
CA ARG A 586 0.15 -19.39 15.65
C ARG A 586 -0.18 -19.62 14.19
N MET A 587 0.81 -19.56 13.30
CA MET A 587 0.63 -19.75 11.86
C MET A 587 -0.06 -21.08 11.52
N ARG A 588 0.33 -22.19 12.18
CA ARG A 588 -0.32 -23.50 11.97
C ARG A 588 -1.82 -23.48 12.31
N TYR A 589 -2.24 -22.63 13.26
CA TYR A 589 -3.64 -22.51 13.65
C TYR A 589 -4.43 -21.76 12.58
N VAL A 590 -3.86 -20.68 12.01
CA VAL A 590 -4.48 -19.96 10.89
C VAL A 590 -4.66 -20.86 9.67
N TRP A 591 -3.64 -21.66 9.35
CA TRP A 591 -3.75 -22.66 8.27
C TRP A 591 -4.84 -23.68 8.57
N TRP A 592 -4.90 -24.17 9.81
CA TRP A 592 -5.93 -25.13 10.22
C TRP A 592 -7.35 -24.53 10.16
N GLU A 593 -7.54 -23.28 10.56
CA GLU A 593 -8.83 -22.60 10.45
C GLU A 593 -9.26 -22.43 9.00
N ALA A 594 -8.34 -22.14 8.08
CA ALA A 594 -8.63 -22.07 6.64
C ALA A 594 -9.08 -23.45 6.11
N VAL A 595 -8.38 -24.54 6.48
CA VAL A 595 -8.76 -25.91 6.12
C VAL A 595 -10.13 -26.30 6.71
N LYS A 596 -10.38 -25.95 7.97
CA LYS A 596 -11.65 -26.17 8.63
C LYS A 596 -12.78 -25.40 7.95
N TYR A 597 -12.56 -24.14 7.62
CA TYR A 597 -13.51 -23.28 6.92
C TYR A 597 -13.88 -23.84 5.56
N LYS A 598 -12.91 -24.36 4.82
CA LYS A 598 -13.13 -25.13 3.58
C LYS A 598 -14.05 -26.33 3.80
N ALA A 599 -13.86 -27.09 4.88
CA ALA A 599 -14.65 -28.28 5.17
C ALA A 599 -16.06 -27.97 5.66
N THR A 600 -16.29 -26.84 6.34
CA THR A 600 -17.59 -26.48 6.93
C THR A 600 -18.43 -25.61 6.02
N GLU A 601 -17.82 -24.63 5.36
CA GLU A 601 -18.52 -23.61 4.55
C GLU A 601 -18.36 -23.84 3.04
N GLY A 602 -17.48 -24.77 2.62
CA GLY A 602 -17.19 -25.04 1.21
C GLY A 602 -16.41 -23.92 0.51
N VAL A 603 -15.86 -22.97 1.28
CA VAL A 603 -15.11 -21.84 0.73
C VAL A 603 -13.62 -22.12 0.83
N HIS A 604 -12.94 -22.11 -0.30
CA HIS A 604 -11.53 -22.46 -0.42
C HIS A 604 -10.65 -21.20 -0.34
N LEU A 605 -10.03 -20.99 0.82
CA LEU A 605 -9.12 -19.87 1.09
C LEU A 605 -7.80 -20.38 1.67
N LYS A 606 -6.70 -19.80 1.22
CA LYS A 606 -5.34 -20.09 1.72
C LYS A 606 -4.68 -18.86 2.34
N PRO A 607 -4.05 -18.98 3.53
CA PRO A 607 -3.24 -17.89 4.07
C PRO A 607 -1.86 -17.87 3.40
N ILE A 608 -1.29 -16.66 3.30
CA ILE A 608 0.10 -16.48 2.91
C ILE A 608 0.95 -16.56 4.17
N LEU A 609 1.71 -17.62 4.31
CA LEU A 609 2.49 -17.86 5.52
C LEU A 609 3.99 -17.64 5.28
N PRO A 610 4.66 -16.90 6.18
CA PRO A 610 6.12 -16.79 6.14
C PRO A 610 6.84 -18.13 6.31
N LEU A 611 8.03 -18.23 5.73
CA LEU A 611 8.89 -19.40 5.84
C LEU A 611 9.52 -19.48 7.24
N THR A 612 8.73 -19.91 8.21
CA THR A 612 9.15 -20.09 9.60
C THR A 612 8.40 -21.25 10.25
N LEU A 613 8.65 -21.49 11.52
CA LEU A 613 7.97 -22.59 12.25
C LEU A 613 6.48 -22.26 12.42
N GLY A 614 5.62 -23.26 12.23
CA GLY A 614 4.18 -23.13 12.42
C GLY A 614 3.75 -22.75 13.86
N SER A 615 4.66 -22.82 14.83
CA SER A 615 4.46 -22.40 16.23
C SER A 615 4.67 -20.89 16.45
N VAL A 616 5.19 -20.16 15.48
CA VAL A 616 5.41 -18.73 15.56
C VAL A 616 4.08 -17.99 15.41
N SER A 617 3.93 -16.88 16.13
CA SER A 617 2.79 -15.97 15.98
C SER A 617 2.75 -15.37 14.56
N LEU A 618 1.58 -15.42 13.93
CA LEU A 618 1.38 -14.76 12.63
C LEU A 618 1.53 -13.25 12.75
N LEU A 619 0.83 -12.65 13.75
CA LEU A 619 0.85 -11.20 13.98
C LEU A 619 2.27 -10.68 14.20
N SER A 620 3.02 -11.27 15.14
CA SER A 620 4.37 -10.75 15.42
C SER A 620 5.34 -10.92 14.25
N ASN A 621 5.21 -11.99 13.49
CA ASN A 621 6.02 -12.20 12.30
C ASN A 621 5.68 -11.15 11.21
N TYR A 622 4.40 -10.86 11.02
CA TYR A 622 3.97 -9.86 10.03
C TYR A 622 4.40 -8.45 10.43
N VAL A 623 4.23 -8.07 11.68
CA VAL A 623 4.72 -6.78 12.21
C VAL A 623 6.24 -6.65 12.03
N ALA A 624 6.99 -7.75 12.18
CA ALA A 624 8.43 -7.80 11.89
C ALA A 624 8.76 -7.97 10.39
N ARG A 625 7.83 -7.72 9.48
CA ARG A 625 7.97 -7.89 8.01
C ARG A 625 8.42 -9.28 7.59
N GLY A 626 7.85 -10.33 8.16
CA GLY A 626 8.10 -11.68 7.71
C GLY A 626 7.85 -11.83 6.21
N ALA A 627 8.80 -12.43 5.51
CA ALA A 627 8.68 -12.68 4.08
C ALA A 627 8.11 -14.07 3.83
N PRO A 628 6.93 -14.21 3.21
CA PRO A 628 6.43 -15.49 2.78
C PRO A 628 7.25 -16.04 1.61
N GLY A 629 7.24 -17.35 1.42
CA GLY A 629 7.86 -17.98 0.26
C GLY A 629 7.26 -17.50 -1.07
N THR A 630 6.00 -17.10 -1.03
CA THR A 630 5.23 -16.54 -2.14
C THR A 630 5.41 -15.03 -2.32
N ALA A 631 6.40 -14.40 -1.67
CA ALA A 631 6.60 -12.95 -1.71
C ALA A 631 6.81 -12.40 -3.13
N ALA A 632 7.33 -13.20 -4.06
CA ALA A 632 7.47 -12.80 -5.47
C ALA A 632 6.11 -12.49 -6.12
N LYS A 633 5.06 -13.25 -5.77
CA LYS A 633 3.70 -13.12 -6.32
C LYS A 633 2.80 -12.23 -5.46
N HIS A 634 2.82 -12.41 -4.15
CA HIS A 634 1.86 -11.78 -3.24
C HIS A 634 2.43 -10.59 -2.45
N GLY A 635 3.75 -10.37 -2.53
CA GLY A 635 4.43 -9.39 -1.70
C GLY A 635 4.80 -9.90 -0.31
N ASN A 636 5.28 -9.02 0.54
CA ASN A 636 5.63 -9.32 1.93
C ASN A 636 4.47 -9.00 2.89
N ALA A 637 4.68 -9.16 4.19
CA ALA A 637 3.68 -8.92 5.21
C ALA A 637 3.03 -7.53 5.15
N THR A 638 3.76 -6.48 4.71
CA THR A 638 3.22 -5.13 4.61
C THR A 638 2.16 -5.00 3.51
N GLU A 639 2.26 -5.79 2.45
CA GLU A 639 1.37 -5.75 1.28
C GLU A 639 0.12 -6.62 1.46
N VAL A 640 0.17 -7.56 2.39
CA VAL A 640 -0.97 -8.44 2.69
C VAL A 640 -1.71 -8.07 3.97
N THR A 641 -1.20 -7.16 4.79
CA THR A 641 -1.89 -6.67 5.98
C THR A 641 -2.91 -5.59 5.63
N VAL A 642 -4.13 -5.73 6.14
CA VAL A 642 -5.27 -4.85 5.86
C VAL A 642 -5.56 -3.91 7.01
N LYS A 643 -5.51 -4.41 8.25
CA LYS A 643 -5.82 -3.65 9.46
C LYS A 643 -4.90 -4.08 10.60
N MET A 644 -4.55 -3.14 11.46
CA MET A 644 -3.92 -3.42 12.75
C MET A 644 -4.56 -2.58 13.85
N THR A 645 -4.65 -3.15 15.04
CA THR A 645 -5.05 -2.45 16.27
C THR A 645 -3.85 -2.37 17.20
N TRP A 646 -3.47 -1.15 17.56
CA TRP A 646 -2.31 -0.85 18.39
C TRP A 646 -2.73 -0.19 19.70
N VAL A 647 -2.08 -0.54 20.77
CA VAL A 647 -2.10 0.21 22.02
C VAL A 647 -0.83 1.05 22.07
N LEU A 648 -1.00 2.37 21.97
CA LEU A 648 0.11 3.33 21.99
C LEU A 648 0.73 3.43 23.39
N PRO A 649 1.95 4.01 23.55
CA PRO A 649 2.61 4.12 24.84
C PRO A 649 1.78 4.78 25.95
N ASN A 650 0.92 5.74 25.61
CA ASN A 650 0.02 6.43 26.55
C ASN A 650 -1.28 5.64 26.86
N GLY A 651 -1.42 4.42 26.33
CA GLY A 651 -2.59 3.57 26.49
C GLY A 651 -3.78 3.91 25.60
N GLU A 652 -3.64 4.81 24.63
CA GLU A 652 -4.66 5.03 23.60
C GLU A 652 -4.68 3.87 22.60
N VAL A 653 -5.88 3.48 22.17
CA VAL A 653 -6.03 2.54 21.05
C VAL A 653 -5.97 3.31 19.75
N PHE A 654 -5.18 2.82 18.82
CA PHE A 654 -5.06 3.36 17.48
C PHE A 654 -5.25 2.26 16.46
N GLU A 655 -6.24 2.41 15.60
CA GLU A 655 -6.50 1.49 14.51
C GLU A 655 -5.98 2.07 13.20
N VAL A 656 -5.31 1.24 12.41
CA VAL A 656 -4.79 1.59 11.09
C VAL A 656 -5.31 0.61 10.04
N GLY A 657 -5.53 1.11 8.84
CA GLY A 657 -6.13 0.37 7.74
C GLY A 657 -7.60 0.74 7.50
N PRO A 658 -8.19 0.31 6.38
CA PRO A 658 -9.56 0.65 5.99
C PRO A 658 -10.61 0.19 7.00
N GLY A 659 -10.37 -0.93 7.65
CA GLY A 659 -11.25 -1.46 8.69
C GLY A 659 -11.37 -0.60 9.94
N ALA A 660 -10.52 0.42 10.10
CA ALA A 660 -10.63 1.42 11.16
C ALA A 660 -11.78 2.41 10.93
N ILE A 661 -12.32 2.49 9.72
CA ILE A 661 -13.41 3.41 9.37
C ILE A 661 -14.74 2.76 9.72
N PRO A 662 -15.54 3.36 10.62
CA PRO A 662 -16.86 2.83 10.96
C PRO A 662 -17.76 2.66 9.73
N GLY A 663 -18.45 1.52 9.62
CA GLY A 663 -19.39 1.23 8.54
C GLY A 663 -18.80 0.67 7.25
N ILE A 664 -17.48 0.73 7.03
CA ILE A 664 -16.83 0.18 5.83
C ILE A 664 -16.50 -1.31 5.98
N GLY A 665 -16.29 -1.77 7.21
CA GLY A 665 -15.94 -3.16 7.50
C GLY A 665 -14.50 -3.50 7.03
N ASN A 666 -14.23 -4.79 6.86
CA ASN A 666 -12.93 -5.26 6.37
C ASN A 666 -12.82 -5.06 4.84
N LEU A 667 -12.93 -3.81 4.35
CA LEU A 667 -12.62 -3.55 2.95
C LEU A 667 -11.16 -3.96 2.70
N PRO A 668 -10.88 -4.92 1.83
CA PRO A 668 -9.55 -5.54 1.73
C PRO A 668 -8.57 -4.73 0.88
N ILE A 669 -8.64 -3.42 0.98
CA ILE A 669 -7.61 -2.51 0.51
C ILE A 669 -6.67 -2.17 1.66
N GLN A 670 -5.44 -1.87 1.35
CA GLN A 670 -4.37 -1.75 2.34
C GLN A 670 -4.36 -0.42 3.07
N TYR A 671 -5.02 0.63 2.54
CA TYR A 671 -4.76 2.01 2.93
C TYR A 671 -5.81 2.61 3.84
N CYS A 672 -5.34 3.40 4.84
CA CYS A 672 -6.15 4.40 5.51
C CYS A 672 -6.45 5.58 4.57
N PRO A 673 -7.51 6.35 4.80
CA PRO A 673 -7.64 7.67 4.19
C PRO A 673 -6.49 8.58 4.63
N GLY A 674 -5.92 9.34 3.70
CA GLY A 674 -4.78 10.21 3.98
C GLY A 674 -3.45 9.46 4.09
N PRO A 675 -2.51 9.94 4.94
CA PRO A 675 -1.19 9.32 5.08
C PRO A 675 -1.24 7.85 5.44
N GLU A 676 -0.39 7.04 4.82
CA GLU A 676 -0.29 5.61 5.10
C GLU A 676 0.57 5.36 6.34
N ILE A 677 -0.07 5.41 7.50
CA ILE A 677 0.63 5.27 8.79
C ILE A 677 0.99 3.82 9.11
N ASN A 678 0.41 2.83 8.44
CA ASN A 678 0.75 1.42 8.63
C ASN A 678 2.27 1.18 8.58
N GLY A 679 2.96 1.85 7.66
CA GLY A 679 4.41 1.76 7.50
C GLY A 679 5.21 2.10 8.75
N MET A 680 4.67 2.95 9.63
CA MET A 680 5.30 3.33 10.88
C MET A 680 5.48 2.14 11.83
N PHE A 681 4.54 1.19 11.81
CA PHE A 681 4.47 0.11 12.78
C PHE A 681 5.18 -1.15 12.34
N PHE A 682 5.42 -1.33 11.03
CA PHE A 682 6.16 -2.47 10.54
C PHE A 682 7.65 -2.33 10.81
N ASN A 683 8.25 -3.39 11.36
CA ASN A 683 9.66 -3.46 11.73
C ASN A 683 10.09 -2.34 12.70
N ALA A 684 9.16 -1.87 13.51
CA ALA A 684 9.38 -0.85 14.54
C ALA A 684 9.77 -1.47 15.89
N ASP A 685 9.86 -2.79 15.97
CA ASP A 685 10.33 -3.53 17.13
C ASP A 685 9.60 -3.18 18.44
N GLY A 686 8.31 -2.85 18.36
CA GLY A 686 7.48 -2.47 19.50
C GLY A 686 7.72 -1.05 20.05
N GLN A 687 8.50 -0.22 19.35
CA GLN A 687 8.85 1.14 19.83
C GLN A 687 7.64 2.09 19.86
N PHE A 688 6.65 1.87 19.01
CA PHE A 688 5.48 2.75 18.93
C PHE A 688 4.25 2.20 19.65
N GLY A 689 4.34 1.03 20.28
CA GLY A 689 3.24 0.44 21.03
C GLY A 689 3.18 -1.08 20.91
N ILE A 690 2.06 -1.64 21.32
CA ILE A 690 1.78 -3.09 21.28
C ILE A 690 0.65 -3.36 20.32
N CYS A 691 0.89 -4.19 19.29
CA CYS A 691 -0.15 -4.67 18.39
C CYS A 691 -0.99 -5.74 19.08
N THR A 692 -2.30 -5.54 19.16
CA THR A 692 -3.24 -6.44 19.83
C THR A 692 -4.18 -7.15 18.88
N GLU A 693 -4.24 -6.74 17.61
CA GLU A 693 -5.02 -7.40 16.56
C GLU A 693 -4.43 -7.09 15.18
N LEU A 694 -4.50 -8.05 14.28
CA LEU A 694 -4.06 -7.90 12.89
C LEU A 694 -5.03 -8.61 11.98
N THR A 695 -5.46 -7.92 10.91
CA THR A 695 -6.24 -8.50 9.81
C THR A 695 -5.35 -8.60 8.58
N THR A 696 -5.29 -9.78 7.98
CA THR A 696 -4.49 -10.03 6.77
C THR A 696 -5.31 -10.75 5.72
N LYS A 697 -4.85 -10.69 4.48
CA LYS A 697 -5.51 -11.30 3.33
C LYS A 697 -5.37 -12.81 3.34
N LEU A 698 -6.45 -13.47 2.93
CA LEU A 698 -6.48 -14.85 2.46
C LEU A 698 -6.57 -14.83 0.94
N TYR A 699 -6.12 -15.86 0.29
CA TYR A 699 -6.16 -15.99 -1.17
C TYR A 699 -7.04 -17.14 -1.58
N PRO A 700 -7.78 -17.04 -2.70
CA PRO A 700 -8.67 -18.11 -3.12
C PRO A 700 -7.89 -19.36 -3.48
N GLU A 701 -8.37 -20.51 -3.00
CA GLU A 701 -8.14 -21.81 -3.60
C GLU A 701 -9.41 -22.16 -4.39
N TYR A 702 -9.28 -22.53 -5.64
CA TYR A 702 -10.46 -22.64 -6.54
C TYR A 702 -11.26 -23.91 -6.38
N ASP A 703 -12.59 -23.80 -6.21
CA ASP A 703 -13.52 -24.87 -5.84
C ASP A 703 -13.71 -25.98 -6.89
N ASN A 704 -13.44 -25.72 -8.15
CA ASN A 704 -13.69 -26.68 -9.23
C ASN A 704 -12.47 -26.98 -10.09
N VAL A 705 -11.33 -26.54 -9.65
CA VAL A 705 -10.07 -26.74 -10.35
C VAL A 705 -9.07 -27.12 -9.29
N VAL A 706 -8.63 -28.34 -9.32
CA VAL A 706 -7.51 -28.79 -8.51
C VAL A 706 -6.34 -27.93 -8.97
N GLU A 707 -5.92 -26.98 -8.11
CA GLU A 707 -4.68 -26.24 -8.32
C GLU A 707 -3.57 -27.29 -8.28
N LEU A 708 -3.02 -27.59 -9.43
CA LEU A 708 -1.89 -28.50 -9.53
C LEU A 708 -0.65 -27.70 -9.15
N GLU A 709 0.06 -28.18 -8.15
CA GLU A 709 1.35 -27.63 -7.75
C GLU A 709 2.45 -28.62 -8.09
N GLU A 710 3.42 -28.17 -8.88
CA GLU A 710 4.59 -28.97 -9.20
C GLU A 710 5.88 -28.26 -8.83
N LEU A 711 6.85 -29.04 -8.36
CA LEU A 711 8.17 -28.55 -7.97
C LEU A 711 9.15 -28.69 -9.13
N LEU A 712 9.78 -27.60 -9.52
CA LEU A 712 10.92 -27.59 -10.42
C LEU A 712 12.16 -27.12 -9.66
N THR A 713 13.27 -27.85 -9.80
CA THR A 713 14.52 -27.49 -9.12
C THR A 713 15.65 -27.31 -10.11
N GLY A 714 16.34 -26.16 -10.00
CA GLY A 714 17.61 -25.89 -10.66
C GLY A 714 18.78 -26.02 -9.68
N SER A 715 19.93 -26.49 -10.17
CA SER A 715 21.18 -26.48 -9.42
C SER A 715 22.30 -25.91 -10.28
N CYS A 716 23.00 -24.90 -9.77
CA CYS A 716 24.13 -24.32 -10.48
C CYS A 716 25.34 -25.26 -10.43
N LEU A 717 25.90 -25.57 -11.61
CA LEU A 717 27.07 -26.44 -11.75
C LEU A 717 28.41 -25.68 -11.62
N GLU A 718 28.39 -24.37 -11.45
CA GLU A 718 29.60 -23.54 -11.26
C GLU A 718 30.32 -23.96 -9.98
N PRO A 719 31.59 -24.39 -10.06
CA PRO A 719 32.34 -24.83 -8.89
C PRO A 719 32.75 -23.68 -7.97
N ASP A 720 32.89 -22.46 -8.50
CA ASP A 720 33.14 -21.25 -7.74
C ASP A 720 31.85 -20.77 -7.05
N GLY A 721 31.83 -20.82 -5.72
CA GLY A 721 30.62 -20.50 -4.94
C GLY A 721 30.12 -19.06 -5.15
N HIS A 722 31.02 -18.10 -5.42
CA HIS A 722 30.62 -16.71 -5.67
C HIS A 722 29.97 -16.56 -7.05
N LYS A 723 30.59 -17.19 -8.07
CA LYS A 723 29.99 -17.20 -9.42
C LYS A 723 28.69 -17.97 -9.47
N ALA A 724 28.60 -19.11 -8.74
CA ALA A 724 27.37 -19.85 -8.59
C ALA A 724 26.25 -18.98 -7.98
N PHE A 725 26.58 -18.25 -6.94
CA PHE A 725 25.62 -17.32 -6.31
C PHE A 725 25.15 -16.24 -7.30
N CYS A 726 26.06 -15.62 -8.06
CA CYS A 726 25.69 -14.63 -9.07
C CYS A 726 24.74 -15.20 -10.13
N LYS A 727 25.03 -16.41 -10.66
CA LYS A 727 24.17 -17.07 -11.63
C LYS A 727 22.78 -17.40 -11.09
N ILE A 728 22.71 -17.85 -9.83
CA ILE A 728 21.41 -18.11 -9.16
C ILE A 728 20.62 -16.81 -8.96
N VAL A 729 21.29 -15.72 -8.60
CA VAL A 729 20.65 -14.42 -8.50
C VAL A 729 20.11 -13.98 -9.86
N ASP A 730 20.90 -14.06 -10.91
CA ASP A 730 20.47 -13.68 -12.27
C ASP A 730 19.28 -14.57 -12.74
N ALA A 731 19.35 -15.90 -12.53
CA ALA A 731 18.25 -16.82 -12.83
C ALA A 731 16.99 -16.46 -12.03
N THR A 732 17.16 -16.13 -10.75
CA THR A 732 16.04 -15.72 -9.87
C THR A 732 15.35 -14.46 -10.41
N TYR A 733 16.11 -13.48 -10.91
CA TYR A 733 15.54 -12.28 -11.52
C TYR A 733 14.77 -12.60 -12.81
N ASP A 734 15.34 -13.42 -13.68
CA ASP A 734 14.68 -13.79 -14.93
C ASP A 734 13.38 -14.59 -14.67
N VAL A 735 13.39 -15.50 -13.69
CA VAL A 735 12.18 -16.22 -13.26
C VAL A 735 11.12 -15.27 -12.68
N ALA A 736 11.54 -14.35 -11.81
CA ALA A 736 10.61 -13.39 -11.20
C ALA A 736 9.92 -12.47 -12.23
N ARG A 737 10.60 -12.17 -13.34
CA ARG A 737 10.05 -11.37 -14.44
C ARG A 737 8.88 -12.04 -15.15
N GLU A 738 8.87 -13.35 -15.23
CA GLU A 738 7.75 -14.09 -15.84
C GLU A 738 6.51 -14.12 -14.94
N ASN A 739 6.65 -13.91 -13.62
CA ASN A 739 5.57 -13.89 -12.62
C ASN A 739 4.66 -15.14 -12.64
N ILE A 740 5.24 -16.31 -12.95
CA ILE A 740 4.53 -17.59 -13.09
C ILE A 740 4.80 -18.61 -11.99
N THR A 741 5.61 -18.24 -10.99
CA THR A 741 5.96 -19.11 -9.87
C THR A 741 5.21 -18.69 -8.60
N GLU A 742 4.61 -19.65 -7.91
CA GLU A 742 4.02 -19.44 -6.59
C GLU A 742 5.08 -19.25 -5.50
N PHE A 743 6.14 -20.03 -5.59
CA PHE A 743 7.18 -20.10 -4.58
C PHE A 743 8.55 -20.11 -5.26
N MET A 744 9.47 -19.35 -4.70
CA MET A 744 10.85 -19.32 -5.15
C MET A 744 11.79 -19.39 -3.94
N TYR A 745 12.59 -20.42 -3.88
CA TYR A 745 13.56 -20.63 -2.83
C TYR A 745 14.98 -20.71 -3.40
N LYS A 746 15.86 -19.86 -2.88
CA LYS A 746 17.30 -19.93 -3.14
C LYS A 746 18.03 -20.01 -1.81
N GLY A 747 18.91 -20.95 -1.63
CA GLY A 747 19.62 -20.98 -0.35
C GLY A 747 20.35 -22.25 -0.02
N HIS A 748 20.53 -22.48 1.27
CA HIS A 748 21.35 -23.55 1.81
C HIS A 748 20.73 -24.95 1.53
N PRO A 749 21.54 -25.93 1.08
CA PRO A 749 21.05 -27.29 0.80
C PRO A 749 20.23 -27.90 1.93
N GLY A 750 20.58 -27.62 3.18
CA GLY A 750 19.85 -28.14 4.36
C GLY A 750 18.40 -27.64 4.49
N ALA A 751 18.14 -26.36 4.17
CA ALA A 751 16.77 -25.85 4.21
C ALA A 751 15.94 -26.38 3.03
N PHE A 752 16.57 -26.58 1.87
CA PHE A 752 15.96 -27.26 0.73
C PHE A 752 15.60 -28.72 1.10
N ALA A 753 16.53 -29.46 1.72
CA ALA A 753 16.31 -30.82 2.17
C ALA A 753 15.14 -30.95 3.16
N LEU A 754 15.00 -29.99 4.08
CA LEU A 754 13.86 -29.92 5.00
C LEU A 754 12.54 -29.71 4.28
N GLY A 755 12.51 -28.80 3.29
CA GLY A 755 11.34 -28.57 2.47
C GLY A 755 10.94 -29.79 1.64
N VAL A 756 11.89 -30.47 1.01
CA VAL A 756 11.68 -31.70 0.24
C VAL A 756 11.21 -32.83 1.15
N ALA A 757 11.88 -33.05 2.27
CA ALA A 757 11.51 -34.12 3.22
C ALA A 757 10.12 -33.93 3.82
N SER A 758 9.65 -32.65 3.94
CA SER A 758 8.30 -32.36 4.43
C SER A 758 7.19 -32.68 3.43
N LYS A 759 7.50 -32.68 2.13
CA LYS A 759 6.55 -32.96 1.04
C LYS A 759 6.60 -34.40 0.50
N MET A 760 7.71 -35.11 0.69
CA MET A 760 7.88 -36.47 0.20
C MET A 760 7.72 -37.48 1.35
N GLU A 761 6.64 -38.24 1.35
CA GLU A 761 6.40 -39.30 2.34
C GLU A 761 7.52 -40.36 2.31
N GLY A 762 8.08 -40.67 3.47
CA GLY A 762 9.05 -41.74 3.64
C GLY A 762 10.52 -41.38 3.43
N ILE A 763 10.85 -40.15 3.06
CA ILE A 763 12.25 -39.72 2.94
C ILE A 763 12.76 -39.16 4.26
N SER A 764 13.90 -39.69 4.73
CA SER A 764 14.59 -39.10 5.88
C SER A 764 15.27 -37.77 5.52
N ILE A 765 15.40 -36.86 6.51
CA ILE A 765 16.14 -35.60 6.34
C ILE A 765 17.56 -35.84 5.84
N LYS A 766 18.20 -36.93 6.27
CA LYS A 766 19.53 -37.32 5.86
C LYS A 766 19.60 -37.72 4.38
N ASP A 767 18.60 -38.46 3.90
CA ASP A 767 18.54 -38.86 2.49
C ASP A 767 18.21 -37.64 1.62
N ALA A 768 17.29 -36.78 2.07
CA ALA A 768 17.00 -35.49 1.40
C ALA A 768 18.22 -34.58 1.34
N LEU A 769 19.07 -34.52 2.39
CA LEU A 769 20.34 -33.79 2.39
C LEU A 769 21.35 -34.37 1.39
N ASN A 770 21.44 -35.68 1.28
CA ASN A 770 22.34 -36.35 0.34
C ASN A 770 21.91 -36.15 -1.11
N MET A 771 20.61 -35.99 -1.36
CA MET A 771 20.03 -35.70 -2.68
C MET A 771 20.03 -34.21 -3.01
N SER A 772 20.28 -33.33 -2.03
CA SER A 772 20.16 -31.89 -2.21
C SER A 772 21.27 -31.34 -3.09
N PRO A 773 20.94 -30.53 -4.10
CA PRO A 773 21.91 -29.85 -4.93
C PRO A 773 22.74 -28.84 -4.12
N ARG A 774 23.97 -28.58 -4.55
CA ARG A 774 24.91 -27.68 -3.82
C ARG A 774 24.41 -26.23 -3.76
N HIS A 775 23.77 -25.75 -4.80
CA HIS A 775 23.25 -24.39 -4.90
C HIS A 775 21.83 -24.46 -5.50
N PRO A 776 20.82 -24.80 -4.69
CA PRO A 776 19.49 -25.01 -5.20
C PRO A 776 18.72 -23.72 -5.47
N LEU A 777 17.96 -23.72 -6.56
CA LEU A 777 16.87 -22.82 -6.82
C LEU A 777 15.62 -23.69 -6.99
N ALA A 778 14.74 -23.69 -6.00
CA ALA A 778 13.49 -24.42 -6.04
C ALA A 778 12.34 -23.47 -6.42
N LEU A 779 11.53 -23.90 -7.35
CA LEU A 779 10.41 -23.16 -7.92
C LEU A 779 9.15 -24.02 -7.77
N MET A 780 8.13 -23.47 -7.14
CA MET A 780 6.79 -24.06 -7.13
C MET A 780 5.99 -23.41 -8.26
N VAL A 781 5.46 -24.22 -9.12
CA VAL A 781 4.60 -23.82 -10.22
C VAL A 781 3.20 -24.28 -9.94
N SER A 782 2.24 -23.39 -9.96
CA SER A 782 0.83 -23.70 -9.86
C SER A 782 0.11 -23.40 -11.18
N GLY A 783 -0.94 -24.16 -11.43
CA GLY A 783 -1.81 -23.97 -12.59
C GLY A 783 -3.14 -24.69 -12.36
N PHE A 784 -4.12 -24.32 -13.16
CA PHE A 784 -5.46 -24.88 -13.07
C PHE A 784 -5.62 -26.18 -13.85
N ASP A 785 -4.67 -26.48 -14.70
CA ASP A 785 -4.62 -27.73 -15.46
C ASP A 785 -3.17 -28.12 -15.80
N ALA A 786 -3.00 -29.36 -16.23
CA ALA A 786 -1.69 -29.92 -16.56
C ALA A 786 -1.02 -29.21 -17.76
N GLU A 787 -1.82 -28.68 -18.70
CA GLU A 787 -1.29 -27.97 -19.87
C GLU A 787 -0.66 -26.63 -19.46
N GLU A 788 -1.33 -25.87 -18.58
CA GLU A 788 -0.80 -24.62 -18.03
C GLU A 788 0.53 -24.86 -17.29
N ILE A 789 0.57 -25.88 -16.41
CA ILE A 789 1.81 -26.25 -15.70
C ILE A 789 2.92 -26.63 -16.69
N ALA A 790 2.60 -27.43 -17.70
CA ALA A 790 3.59 -27.83 -18.71
C ALA A 790 4.18 -26.62 -19.44
N ILE A 791 3.35 -25.66 -19.84
CA ILE A 791 3.79 -24.40 -20.47
C ILE A 791 4.69 -23.60 -19.52
N LYS A 792 4.27 -23.40 -18.28
CA LYS A 792 5.05 -22.68 -17.27
C LYS A 792 6.39 -23.36 -16.99
N LYS A 793 6.42 -24.69 -16.87
CA LYS A 793 7.66 -25.45 -16.68
C LYS A 793 8.58 -25.35 -17.89
N GLU A 794 8.07 -25.35 -19.11
CA GLU A 794 8.86 -25.14 -20.34
C GLU A 794 9.58 -23.79 -20.28
N ILE A 795 8.85 -22.71 -19.97
CA ILE A 795 9.41 -21.35 -19.83
C ILE A 795 10.51 -21.31 -18.75
N LEU A 796 10.26 -21.93 -17.60
CA LEU A 796 11.23 -21.94 -16.49
C LEU A 796 12.47 -22.77 -16.83
N LYS A 797 12.31 -23.89 -17.54
CA LYS A 797 13.43 -24.70 -18.03
C LYS A 797 14.33 -23.90 -18.97
N GLU A 798 13.77 -23.17 -19.95
CA GLU A 798 14.53 -22.28 -20.82
C GLU A 798 15.36 -21.24 -20.03
N ILE A 799 14.77 -20.65 -18.98
CA ILE A 799 15.49 -19.67 -18.15
C ILE A 799 16.62 -20.35 -17.37
N LEU A 800 16.37 -21.49 -16.74
CA LEU A 800 17.39 -22.21 -15.98
C LEU A 800 18.54 -22.68 -16.87
N GLU A 801 18.26 -23.20 -18.08
CA GLU A 801 19.26 -23.61 -19.05
C GLU A 801 20.12 -22.44 -19.52
N LYS A 802 19.53 -21.28 -19.80
CA LYS A 802 20.26 -20.04 -20.12
C LYS A 802 21.31 -19.69 -19.07
N HIS A 803 21.04 -19.96 -17.79
CA HIS A 803 21.95 -19.73 -16.67
C HIS A 803 22.84 -20.95 -16.35
N THR A 804 22.89 -21.95 -17.23
CA THR A 804 23.71 -23.15 -17.06
C THR A 804 23.40 -23.92 -15.75
N MET A 805 22.12 -24.05 -15.44
CA MET A 805 21.66 -24.80 -14.29
C MET A 805 21.25 -26.21 -14.70
N TYR A 806 21.64 -27.18 -13.89
CA TYR A 806 21.11 -28.54 -14.00
C TYR A 806 19.68 -28.59 -13.45
N ILE A 807 18.77 -29.17 -14.20
CA ILE A 807 17.34 -29.21 -13.86
C ILE A 807 16.99 -30.58 -13.30
N ILE A 808 16.32 -30.58 -12.16
CA ILE A 808 15.71 -31.74 -11.55
C ILE A 808 14.19 -31.50 -11.59
N ASP A 809 13.53 -32.30 -12.37
CA ASP A 809 12.07 -32.34 -12.45
C ASP A 809 11.59 -33.62 -11.80
N PRO A 810 11.03 -33.59 -10.58
CA PRO A 810 10.63 -34.78 -9.86
C PRO A 810 9.31 -35.38 -10.31
N SER A 811 8.59 -34.72 -11.26
CA SER A 811 7.31 -35.20 -11.82
C SER A 811 7.45 -36.24 -12.91
#